data_65d1c8c3791e77a8e61e78369acaba14
#
_entry.id   65d1c8c3791e77a8e61e78369acaba14
#
_cell.length_a   1.000
_cell.length_b   1.000
_cell.length_c   1.000
_cell.angle_alpha   90.00
_cell.angle_beta   90.00
_cell.angle_gamma   90.00
#
_symmetry.space_group_name_H-M   'P 1'
#
loop_
_entity.id
_entity.type
_entity.pdbx_description
1 polymer ?
#
loop_
_entity_poly.entity_id
_entity_poly.type
_entity_poly.pdbx_seq_one_letter_code
_entity_poly.pdbx_strand_id
1 'polypeptide(L)'
;MVVLALLSGLGVYIEGSAGLAGEFLVGLYRGLFGVFGLTVPLWLAGGGLLLLREPRPANRWIVTGTVLGLLSIMGLWHLAAPEPLGLQTAAAVLSRFSGYVGALVAVPLRAVAATPGAIVLLVSALFVAVMLVTSTSPRVVVEAIVGAFVRQSDPSSPGFRGWFRGREQAPCEDTVVLDLPVEPLENEEALDEQLIIAEPAPEEPIAGEHTPEPEPELTDTQLLPRGVNTRPAGLARPLAPRARGGAYTLPPLDLLRIGRVAPGNKRTLDQMTRALEHTLNQFSVNAQVSRMSRGPTVTRFEITLGEGVKVSAVTRLEPDIAYALATPEIRIVAPIPGKSAIGIEVPNRDRDLVALGDVLRSPEASAQQHPLAVGLGVDIANNPVMVNLAAMPHLLIAGATGSGKSVTMNGIVTSVLARATPEQARMILIDPKRVELNYYEGAPHLLTQVVTDARRATEALDWVVKEMEQRYERLALLGYRNIDTYNVAVRDGSLRRAPLLSGRADEEWHELPYILCVIDELADLMMVAPRDVESAIVRIAQMARAVGIHLIVATQRPSVDVVTGLIKANIPSRIALAMATQADSRTILDQGGAEKLVGDGDMLYSPANASKPHRIQGCYVSESEIEQIVSWCKGQREAEYTPGVVKEGEDALCPGVTGDDADDAALTRAAMELVVRSGLGSTSMLQRKLKIGFARAGRLMDELEQMGVVGPSEGPKARQVLMTVDELEERL
;
A
#
# COMPACT_ATOMS: atom_id res chain seq x y z
N MET A 1 40.36 10.98 7.15
CA MET A 1 39.68 12.17 7.66
C MET A 1 39.93 12.41 9.14
N VAL A 2 39.73 11.44 10.05
CA VAL A 2 39.92 11.61 11.49
C VAL A 2 41.35 12.01 11.84
N VAL A 3 42.36 11.36 11.24
CA VAL A 3 43.78 11.71 11.43
C VAL A 3 44.09 13.13 10.93
N LEU A 4 43.53 13.51 9.77
CA LEU A 4 43.67 14.86 9.23
C LEU A 4 42.96 15.90 10.11
N ALA A 5 41.83 15.55 10.71
CA ALA A 5 41.12 16.39 11.68
C ALA A 5 41.95 16.63 12.95
N LEU A 6 42.63 15.60 13.47
CA LEU A 6 43.49 15.70 14.64
C LEU A 6 44.73 16.57 14.35
N LEU A 7 45.44 16.31 13.23
CA LEU A 7 46.59 17.11 12.82
C LEU A 7 46.25 18.58 12.57
N SER A 8 45.14 18.83 11.86
CA SER A 8 44.66 20.21 11.61
C SER A 8 44.14 20.87 12.88
N GLY A 9 43.51 20.12 13.78
CA GLY A 9 43.10 20.62 15.09
C GLY A 9 44.26 21.06 15.97
N LEU A 10 45.32 20.26 16.05
CA LEU A 10 46.52 20.64 16.74
C LEU A 10 47.15 21.92 16.18
N GLY A 11 47.22 22.04 14.83
CA GLY A 11 47.76 23.25 14.20
C GLY A 11 46.92 24.50 14.36
N VAL A 12 45.58 24.35 14.38
CA VAL A 12 44.63 25.47 14.47
C VAL A 12 44.45 25.96 15.91
N TYR A 13 44.39 25.04 16.90
CA TYR A 13 44.00 25.38 18.28
C TYR A 13 45.19 25.47 19.26
N ILE A 14 46.36 24.88 18.93
CA ILE A 14 47.54 24.90 19.78
C ILE A 14 48.72 25.45 18.97
N GLU A 15 49.07 26.71 19.17
CA GLU A 15 50.16 27.37 18.45
C GLU A 15 51.48 26.62 18.63
N GLY A 16 52.19 26.36 17.52
CA GLY A 16 53.49 25.71 17.52
C GLY A 16 53.52 24.18 17.69
N SER A 17 52.38 23.52 17.91
CA SER A 17 52.32 22.08 18.19
C SER A 17 52.44 21.17 16.95
N ALA A 18 52.16 21.67 15.76
CA ALA A 18 52.11 20.89 14.53
C ALA A 18 53.26 21.17 13.53
N GLY A 19 54.25 21.97 13.92
CA GLY A 19 55.42 22.32 13.11
C GLY A 19 55.07 22.94 11.75
N LEU A 20 55.99 22.87 10.76
CA LEU A 20 55.83 23.45 9.43
C LEU A 20 54.54 22.96 8.70
N ALA A 21 54.14 21.71 8.91
CA ALA A 21 52.94 21.15 8.29
C ALA A 21 51.66 21.76 8.86
N GLY A 22 51.62 22.02 10.16
CA GLY A 22 50.47 22.69 10.81
C GLY A 22 50.32 24.15 10.38
N GLU A 23 51.45 24.90 10.32
CA GLU A 23 51.43 26.28 9.84
C GLU A 23 50.98 26.38 8.39
N PHE A 24 51.39 25.47 7.53
CA PHE A 24 50.92 25.38 6.15
C PHE A 24 49.39 25.12 6.08
N LEU A 25 48.89 24.16 6.85
CA LEU A 25 47.45 23.85 6.89
C LEU A 25 46.63 25.02 7.42
N VAL A 26 47.07 25.69 8.47
CA VAL A 26 46.42 26.88 9.01
C VAL A 26 46.40 28.02 7.98
N GLY A 27 47.53 28.24 7.28
CA GLY A 27 47.63 29.24 6.21
C GLY A 27 46.67 28.91 5.04
N LEU A 28 46.61 27.65 4.65
CA LEU A 28 45.69 27.15 3.61
C LEU A 28 44.23 27.33 4.02
N TYR A 29 43.85 26.91 5.23
CA TYR A 29 42.48 27.04 5.70
C TYR A 29 42.02 28.51 5.86
N ARG A 30 42.90 29.37 6.39
CA ARG A 30 42.62 30.82 6.47
C ARG A 30 42.52 31.46 5.08
N GLY A 31 43.32 31.04 4.12
CA GLY A 31 43.24 31.51 2.74
C GLY A 31 41.93 31.10 2.08
N LEU A 32 41.56 29.82 2.16
CA LEU A 32 40.39 29.26 1.51
C LEU A 32 39.07 29.69 2.20
N PHE A 33 39.00 29.57 3.53
CA PHE A 33 37.76 29.71 4.30
C PHE A 33 37.74 30.96 5.20
N GLY A 34 38.80 31.76 5.22
CA GLY A 34 38.88 32.97 6.06
C GLY A 34 38.74 32.63 7.55
N VAL A 35 37.87 33.38 8.24
CA VAL A 35 37.57 33.16 9.67
C VAL A 35 36.98 31.77 9.92
N PHE A 36 36.25 31.21 8.96
CA PHE A 36 35.67 29.86 9.04
C PHE A 36 36.75 28.75 8.95
N GLY A 37 37.96 29.06 8.57
CA GLY A 37 39.10 28.13 8.59
C GLY A 37 39.33 27.48 9.96
N LEU A 38 39.00 28.18 11.05
CA LEU A 38 39.06 27.66 12.42
C LEU A 38 38.10 26.49 12.69
N THR A 39 37.04 26.34 11.91
CA THR A 39 36.03 25.30 12.09
C THR A 39 36.30 24.05 11.22
N VAL A 40 37.27 24.09 10.29
CA VAL A 40 37.57 22.99 9.36
C VAL A 40 37.94 21.69 10.08
N PRO A 41 38.73 21.70 11.17
CA PRO A 41 39.04 20.47 11.91
C PRO A 41 37.76 19.78 12.44
N LEU A 42 36.77 20.53 12.90
CA LEU A 42 35.48 20.00 13.39
C LEU A 42 34.67 19.38 12.25
N TRP A 43 34.71 19.98 11.05
CA TRP A 43 33.99 19.43 9.87
C TRP A 43 34.65 18.13 9.39
N LEU A 44 35.99 18.07 9.41
CA LEU A 44 36.71 16.85 9.07
C LEU A 44 36.46 15.73 10.10
N ALA A 45 36.36 16.06 11.38
CA ALA A 45 36.04 15.10 12.43
C ALA A 45 34.61 14.59 12.29
N GLY A 46 33.64 15.48 12.11
CA GLY A 46 32.24 15.14 11.90
C GLY A 46 32.01 14.32 10.64
N GLY A 47 32.61 14.70 9.51
CA GLY A 47 32.57 13.94 8.25
C GLY A 47 33.25 12.57 8.38
N GLY A 48 34.37 12.47 9.12
CA GLY A 48 35.01 11.19 9.42
C GLY A 48 34.15 10.27 10.25
N LEU A 49 33.45 10.81 11.23
CA LEU A 49 32.50 10.05 12.07
C LEU A 49 31.29 9.58 11.28
N LEU A 50 30.76 10.41 10.36
CA LEU A 50 29.65 10.03 9.46
C LEU A 50 30.04 8.91 8.50
N LEU A 51 31.30 8.88 8.04
CA LEU A 51 31.82 7.81 7.18
C LEU A 51 32.01 6.47 7.91
N LEU A 52 32.18 6.50 9.24
CA LEU A 52 32.29 5.30 10.08
C LEU A 52 30.92 4.70 10.43
N ARG A 53 29.81 5.44 10.22
CA ARG A 53 28.44 4.93 10.39
C ARG A 53 27.94 4.26 9.11
N GLU A 54 27.04 3.27 9.28
CA GLU A 54 26.38 2.63 8.15
C GLU A 54 25.68 3.67 7.23
N PRO A 55 25.79 3.53 5.90
CA PRO A 55 25.23 4.47 4.94
C PRO A 55 23.70 4.43 4.97
N ARG A 56 23.08 5.40 5.64
CA ARG A 56 21.63 5.63 5.57
C ARG A 56 21.31 6.62 4.45
N PRO A 57 20.23 6.43 3.67
CA PRO A 57 19.85 7.34 2.58
C PRO A 57 19.65 8.79 3.07
N ALA A 58 19.20 8.99 4.31
CA ALA A 58 19.07 10.29 4.94
C ALA A 58 20.41 11.05 5.08
N ASN A 59 21.53 10.35 5.20
CA ASN A 59 22.85 10.99 5.36
C ASN A 59 23.25 11.85 4.14
N ARG A 60 22.80 11.54 2.93
CA ARG A 60 23.09 12.32 1.72
C ARG A 60 22.49 13.72 1.81
N TRP A 61 21.26 13.83 2.23
CA TRP A 61 20.55 15.11 2.36
C TRP A 61 21.13 15.98 3.49
N ILE A 62 21.52 15.36 4.61
CA ILE A 62 22.17 16.05 5.72
C ILE A 62 23.51 16.63 5.26
N VAL A 63 24.34 15.85 4.54
CA VAL A 63 25.63 16.33 4.01
C VAL A 63 25.42 17.46 3.00
N THR A 64 24.48 17.29 2.04
CA THR A 64 24.17 18.30 1.03
C THR A 64 23.68 19.60 1.69
N GLY A 65 22.74 19.48 2.65
CA GLY A 65 22.23 20.64 3.39
C GLY A 65 23.32 21.34 4.21
N THR A 66 24.22 20.59 4.86
CA THR A 66 25.33 21.17 5.64
C THR A 66 26.29 21.94 4.73
N VAL A 67 26.67 21.38 3.58
CA VAL A 67 27.55 22.06 2.61
C VAL A 67 26.89 23.33 2.06
N LEU A 68 25.60 23.23 1.65
CA LEU A 68 24.84 24.38 1.15
C LEU A 68 24.72 25.51 2.21
N GLY A 69 24.46 25.13 3.46
CA GLY A 69 24.35 26.07 4.57
C GLY A 69 25.67 26.80 4.84
N LEU A 70 26.77 26.07 4.85
CA LEU A 70 28.11 26.65 5.03
C LEU A 70 28.48 27.63 3.90
N LEU A 71 28.25 27.25 2.64
CA LEU A 71 28.49 28.11 1.49
C LEU A 71 27.64 29.38 1.56
N SER A 72 26.36 29.27 1.96
CA SER A 72 25.46 30.39 2.13
C SER A 72 25.90 31.34 3.23
N ILE A 73 26.31 30.83 4.40
CA ILE A 73 26.81 31.65 5.52
C ILE A 73 28.12 32.37 5.13
N MET A 74 29.02 31.65 4.46
CA MET A 74 30.30 32.26 4.00
C MET A 74 30.07 33.33 2.94
N GLY A 75 29.11 33.13 2.03
CA GLY A 75 28.70 34.12 1.04
C GLY A 75 28.09 35.37 1.69
N LEU A 76 27.18 35.20 2.66
CA LEU A 76 26.59 36.31 3.41
C LEU A 76 27.65 37.08 4.19
N TRP A 77 28.60 36.39 4.86
CA TRP A 77 29.68 37.03 5.59
C TRP A 77 30.60 37.84 4.67
N HIS A 78 30.82 37.33 3.43
CA HIS A 78 31.59 38.07 2.43
C HIS A 78 30.89 39.36 1.97
N LEU A 79 29.58 39.33 1.78
CA LEU A 79 28.77 40.47 1.41
C LEU A 79 28.66 41.51 2.54
N ALA A 80 28.91 41.15 3.80
CA ALA A 80 28.91 42.04 4.95
C ALA A 80 30.20 42.84 5.10
N ALA A 81 31.22 42.64 4.22
CA ALA A 81 32.45 43.42 4.23
C ALA A 81 32.14 44.90 3.93
N PRO A 82 32.81 45.84 4.65
CA PRO A 82 32.55 47.29 4.48
C PRO A 82 32.82 47.82 3.07
N GLU A 83 33.79 47.18 2.40
CA GLU A 83 34.11 47.50 1.00
C GLU A 83 33.85 46.30 0.12
N PRO A 84 33.43 46.48 -1.14
CA PRO A 84 33.16 45.37 -2.06
C PRO A 84 34.44 44.65 -2.44
N LEU A 85 34.72 43.49 -1.78
CA LEU A 85 35.84 42.64 -2.07
C LEU A 85 35.61 41.84 -3.34
N GLY A 86 36.61 41.77 -4.24
CA GLY A 86 36.59 40.98 -5.48
C GLY A 86 37.52 39.78 -5.39
N LEU A 87 37.47 38.87 -6.38
CA LEU A 87 38.36 37.72 -6.47
C LEU A 87 39.86 38.06 -6.63
N GLN A 88 40.18 39.29 -7.12
CA GLN A 88 41.53 39.81 -7.26
C GLN A 88 42.06 40.49 -6.00
N THR A 89 41.29 40.54 -4.93
CA THR A 89 41.69 41.15 -3.66
C THR A 89 42.82 40.30 -3.03
N ALA A 90 43.83 40.92 -2.42
CA ALA A 90 44.92 40.25 -1.80
C ALA A 90 44.49 39.17 -0.78
N ALA A 91 45.08 38.00 -0.78
CA ALA A 91 44.75 36.85 0.08
C ALA A 91 44.69 37.22 1.57
N ALA A 92 45.61 38.14 2.02
CA ALA A 92 45.63 38.63 3.38
C ALA A 92 44.39 39.42 3.81
N VAL A 93 43.67 40.08 2.86
CA VAL A 93 42.41 40.75 3.13
C VAL A 93 41.26 39.77 3.11
N LEU A 94 41.22 38.86 2.11
CA LEU A 94 40.18 37.84 1.98
C LEU A 94 40.18 36.88 3.20
N SER A 95 41.36 36.58 3.75
CA SER A 95 41.48 35.70 4.92
C SER A 95 40.86 36.28 6.22
N ARG A 96 40.66 37.59 6.29
CA ARG A 96 39.98 38.27 7.42
C ARG A 96 38.47 38.17 7.36
N PHE A 97 37.92 37.79 6.21
CA PHE A 97 36.48 37.58 6.00
C PHE A 97 36.18 36.12 5.76
N SER A 98 35.66 35.74 4.61
CA SER A 98 35.24 34.37 4.28
C SER A 98 36.19 33.61 3.33
N GLY A 99 37.37 34.13 3.11
CA GLY A 99 38.38 33.55 2.22
C GLY A 99 37.95 33.50 0.75
N TYR A 100 38.71 32.73 -0.05
CA TYR A 100 38.42 32.57 -1.47
C TYR A 100 37.09 31.84 -1.74
N VAL A 101 36.65 30.90 -0.89
CA VAL A 101 35.39 30.15 -1.07
C VAL A 101 34.18 31.07 -0.93
N GLY A 102 34.17 31.94 0.08
CA GLY A 102 33.09 32.93 0.23
C GLY A 102 33.07 33.95 -0.90
N ALA A 103 34.24 34.40 -1.40
CA ALA A 103 34.37 35.27 -2.56
C ALA A 103 33.83 34.60 -3.83
N LEU A 104 34.13 33.32 -4.05
CA LEU A 104 33.68 32.54 -5.21
C LEU A 104 32.17 32.41 -5.27
N VAL A 105 31.51 32.38 -4.11
CA VAL A 105 30.03 32.34 -4.02
C VAL A 105 29.41 33.73 -4.14
N ALA A 106 29.95 34.71 -3.40
CA ALA A 106 29.34 36.05 -3.27
C ALA A 106 29.53 36.96 -4.49
N VAL A 107 30.75 36.92 -5.10
CA VAL A 107 31.12 37.84 -6.19
C VAL A 107 30.26 37.59 -7.45
N PRO A 108 30.08 36.36 -7.97
CA PRO A 108 29.20 36.09 -9.10
C PRO A 108 27.74 36.47 -8.81
N LEU A 109 27.24 36.09 -7.62
CA LEU A 109 25.83 36.39 -7.25
C LEU A 109 25.59 37.91 -7.21
N ARG A 110 26.55 38.66 -6.67
CA ARG A 110 26.47 40.14 -6.66
C ARG A 110 26.57 40.71 -8.07
N ALA A 111 27.35 40.13 -8.95
CA ALA A 111 27.44 40.62 -10.35
C ALA A 111 26.13 40.42 -11.12
N VAL A 112 25.36 39.35 -10.84
CA VAL A 112 24.11 39.06 -11.51
C VAL A 112 22.91 39.74 -10.87
N ALA A 113 22.82 39.74 -9.54
CA ALA A 113 21.62 40.15 -8.79
C ALA A 113 21.82 41.41 -7.92
N ALA A 114 22.93 42.13 -8.05
CA ALA A 114 23.38 43.19 -7.15
C ALA A 114 23.45 42.69 -5.68
N THR A 115 23.91 43.55 -4.75
CA THR A 115 24.06 43.11 -3.34
C THR A 115 22.75 42.69 -2.67
N PRO A 116 21.63 43.44 -2.81
CA PRO A 116 20.36 43.03 -2.19
C PRO A 116 19.82 41.73 -2.72
N GLY A 117 19.89 41.47 -4.05
CA GLY A 117 19.44 40.22 -4.65
C GLY A 117 20.32 39.04 -4.25
N ALA A 118 21.63 39.21 -4.16
CA ALA A 118 22.55 38.19 -3.69
C ALA A 118 22.26 37.78 -2.22
N ILE A 119 21.92 38.73 -1.36
CA ILE A 119 21.52 38.46 0.03
C ILE A 119 20.24 37.61 0.06
N VAL A 120 19.21 37.99 -0.71
CA VAL A 120 17.95 37.23 -0.77
C VAL A 120 18.18 35.82 -1.23
N LEU A 121 19.00 35.61 -2.29
CA LEU A 121 19.32 34.27 -2.80
C LEU A 121 20.07 33.43 -1.78
N LEU A 122 21.05 33.99 -1.08
CA LEU A 122 21.81 33.27 -0.06
C LEU A 122 20.99 32.96 1.19
N VAL A 123 20.10 33.86 1.60
CA VAL A 123 19.15 33.60 2.72
C VAL A 123 18.16 32.48 2.34
N SER A 124 17.65 32.51 1.11
CA SER A 124 16.79 31.44 0.60
C SER A 124 17.53 30.09 0.53
N ALA A 125 18.78 30.08 0.07
CA ALA A 125 19.62 28.88 0.06
C ALA A 125 19.92 28.36 1.48
N LEU A 126 20.13 29.25 2.43
CA LEU A 126 20.31 28.90 3.84
C LEU A 126 19.03 28.30 4.43
N PHE A 127 17.86 28.83 4.09
CA PHE A 127 16.58 28.27 4.49
C PHE A 127 16.38 26.84 3.96
N VAL A 128 16.67 26.60 2.68
CA VAL A 128 16.65 25.27 2.07
C VAL A 128 17.66 24.33 2.76
N ALA A 129 18.86 24.83 3.08
CA ALA A 129 19.87 24.06 3.78
C ALA A 129 19.39 23.57 5.16
N VAL A 130 18.74 24.45 5.94
CA VAL A 130 18.15 24.08 7.24
C VAL A 130 17.07 22.99 7.06
N MET A 131 16.22 23.11 6.06
CA MET A 131 15.21 22.10 5.75
C MET A 131 15.84 20.74 5.41
N LEU A 132 16.90 20.71 4.60
CA LEU A 132 17.60 19.47 4.23
C LEU A 132 18.27 18.80 5.43
N VAL A 133 18.87 19.59 6.34
CA VAL A 133 19.55 19.09 7.53
C VAL A 133 18.54 18.55 8.57
N THR A 134 17.44 19.26 8.77
CA THR A 134 16.44 18.92 9.79
C THR A 134 15.38 17.94 9.29
N SER A 135 15.34 17.68 7.96
CA SER A 135 14.29 16.85 7.31
C SER A 135 12.87 17.32 7.68
N THR A 136 12.67 18.63 7.92
CA THR A 136 11.39 19.22 8.29
C THR A 136 10.66 19.82 7.09
N SER A 137 9.31 19.81 7.13
CA SER A 137 8.52 20.45 6.09
C SER A 137 8.59 21.99 6.17
N PRO A 138 8.43 22.72 5.04
CA PRO A 138 8.47 24.19 5.02
C PRO A 138 7.50 24.85 6.01
N ARG A 139 6.33 24.24 6.22
CA ARG A 139 5.30 24.75 7.15
C ARG A 139 5.78 24.84 8.58
N VAL A 140 6.44 23.78 9.08
CA VAL A 140 6.92 23.74 10.47
C VAL A 140 7.99 24.81 10.72
N VAL A 141 8.85 25.07 9.74
CA VAL A 141 9.88 26.09 9.85
C VAL A 141 9.28 27.50 9.81
N VAL A 142 8.30 27.74 8.92
CA VAL A 142 7.58 29.02 8.85
C VAL A 142 6.76 29.26 10.13
N GLU A 143 6.04 28.26 10.63
CA GLU A 143 5.28 28.35 11.88
C GLU A 143 6.20 28.62 13.09
N ALA A 144 7.38 28.01 13.13
CA ALA A 144 8.37 28.28 14.18
C ALA A 144 8.92 29.71 14.10
N ILE A 145 9.21 30.23 12.90
CA ILE A 145 9.67 31.63 12.69
C ILE A 145 8.58 32.61 13.04
N VAL A 146 7.34 32.42 12.52
CA VAL A 146 6.20 33.27 12.82
C VAL A 146 5.86 33.23 14.32
N GLY A 147 5.88 32.05 14.93
CA GLY A 147 5.67 31.88 16.36
C GLY A 147 6.76 32.55 17.22
N ALA A 148 8.00 32.60 16.78
CA ALA A 148 9.07 33.33 17.43
C ALA A 148 8.87 34.86 17.33
N PHE A 149 8.43 35.35 16.18
CA PHE A 149 8.12 36.76 15.96
C PHE A 149 6.88 37.26 16.75
N VAL A 150 5.83 36.44 16.82
CA VAL A 150 4.61 36.73 17.56
C VAL A 150 4.86 36.71 19.08
N ARG A 151 5.75 35.84 19.58
CA ARG A 151 6.12 35.80 21.01
C ARG A 151 6.98 36.95 21.46
N GLN A 152 7.62 37.69 20.56
CA GLN A 152 8.42 38.86 20.89
C GLN A 152 7.57 40.09 21.20
N SER A 153 6.26 40.03 20.89
CA SER A 153 5.29 41.09 21.18
C SER A 153 4.52 40.92 22.50
N ASP A 154 4.80 39.86 23.29
CA ASP A 154 4.12 39.61 24.56
C ASP A 154 5.15 39.38 25.70
N PRO A 155 5.33 40.39 26.65
CA PRO A 155 6.36 40.29 27.67
C PRO A 155 6.12 39.32 28.81
N SER A 156 5.03 38.53 28.79
CA SER A 156 4.60 37.70 29.91
C SER A 156 4.88 36.19 29.77
N SER A 157 5.59 35.73 28.74
CA SER A 157 5.87 34.29 28.55
C SER A 157 7.27 33.87 29.00
N PRO A 158 7.41 32.70 29.70
CA PRO A 158 8.70 32.22 30.24
C PRO A 158 9.64 31.75 29.13
N GLY A 159 10.91 32.14 29.30
CA GLY A 159 11.95 32.07 28.27
C GLY A 159 12.43 30.69 27.82
N PHE A 160 13.07 30.76 26.69
CA PHE A 160 13.80 29.88 25.79
C PHE A 160 14.65 28.68 26.33
N ARG A 161 14.51 28.24 27.55
CA ARG A 161 15.30 27.13 28.14
C ARG A 161 14.74 25.71 27.90
N GLY A 162 13.57 25.54 27.24
CA GLY A 162 12.89 24.26 27.08
C GLY A 162 13.14 23.51 25.77
N TRP A 163 13.80 24.13 24.78
CA TRP A 163 13.81 23.58 23.40
C TRP A 163 14.87 22.52 23.11
N PHE A 164 15.87 22.35 23.97
CA PHE A 164 16.96 21.38 23.78
C PHE A 164 16.89 20.11 24.66
N ARG A 165 15.81 19.91 25.41
CA ARG A 165 15.59 18.61 26.06
C ARG A 165 14.65 17.75 25.22
N GLY A 166 15.19 16.61 24.83
CA GLY A 166 14.59 15.62 23.95
C GLY A 166 13.17 15.21 24.35
N ARG A 167 12.48 14.77 23.36
CA ARG A 167 11.18 14.09 23.42
C ARG A 167 11.15 13.07 24.56
N GLU A 168 10.72 13.48 25.74
CA GLU A 168 10.17 12.61 26.76
C GLU A 168 8.66 12.87 26.83
N GLN A 169 7.95 11.80 26.90
CA GLN A 169 6.52 11.61 26.83
C GLN A 169 5.74 12.60 27.72
N ALA A 170 4.66 13.15 27.19
CA ALA A 170 3.65 13.82 27.98
C ALA A 170 2.96 12.82 28.92
N PRO A 171 2.74 13.12 30.19
CA PRO A 171 2.00 12.26 31.09
C PRO A 171 0.51 12.35 30.78
N CYS A 172 -0.12 11.20 30.63
CA CYS A 172 -1.56 11.05 30.74
C CYS A 172 -1.92 11.26 32.22
N GLU A 173 -2.77 12.21 32.51
CA GLU A 173 -3.41 12.36 33.81
C GLU A 173 -4.50 11.29 33.96
N ASP A 174 -4.60 10.81 35.23
CA ASP A 174 -5.66 10.00 35.81
C ASP A 174 -5.77 8.51 35.44
N THR A 175 -4.88 7.72 36.06
CA THR A 175 -5.23 6.33 36.44
C THR A 175 -5.14 6.20 37.94
N VAL A 176 -6.30 5.95 38.57
CA VAL A 176 -6.42 5.63 39.98
C VAL A 176 -5.68 4.32 40.26
N VAL A 177 -4.57 4.40 40.97
CA VAL A 177 -3.81 3.22 41.43
C VAL A 177 -4.47 2.70 42.72
N LEU A 178 -5.01 1.51 42.63
CA LEU A 178 -5.38 0.72 43.85
C LEU A 178 -4.09 0.06 44.36
N ASP A 179 -3.61 0.54 45.50
CA ASP A 179 -2.54 -0.08 46.28
C ASP A 179 -3.00 -1.45 46.82
N LEU A 180 -2.34 -2.49 46.32
CA LEU A 180 -2.30 -3.78 47.05
C LEU A 180 -0.85 -4.05 47.43
N PRO A 181 -0.57 -4.45 48.70
CA PRO A 181 0.78 -4.66 49.19
C PRO A 181 1.39 -5.94 48.59
N VAL A 182 2.56 -5.81 47.98
CA VAL A 182 3.40 -6.92 47.56
C VAL A 182 4.49 -7.11 48.63
N GLU A 183 4.47 -8.23 49.31
CA GLU A 183 5.58 -8.68 50.18
C GLU A 183 6.79 -9.08 49.31
N PRO A 184 8.04 -8.79 49.71
CA PRO A 184 9.23 -9.17 48.98
C PRO A 184 9.59 -10.65 49.26
N LEU A 185 9.71 -11.44 48.23
CA LEU A 185 10.40 -12.74 48.27
C LEU A 185 11.88 -12.51 48.01
N GLU A 186 12.65 -12.52 49.11
CA GLU A 186 14.09 -12.80 49.06
C GLU A 186 14.28 -14.28 48.65
N ASN A 187 15.08 -14.51 47.60
CA ASN A 187 16.13 -15.51 47.56
C ASN A 187 16.79 -15.52 46.20
N GLU A 188 17.91 -14.80 46.09
CA GLU A 188 18.99 -15.11 45.16
C GLU A 188 19.72 -16.34 45.70
N GLU A 189 19.70 -17.42 44.95
CA GLU A 189 20.79 -18.39 44.98
C GLU A 189 21.06 -18.92 43.59
N ALA A 190 22.31 -18.80 43.18
CA ALA A 190 22.94 -19.18 41.96
C ALA A 190 22.68 -20.65 41.56
N LEU A 191 22.42 -20.87 40.31
CA LEU A 191 22.77 -22.14 39.64
C LEU A 191 23.42 -21.83 38.29
N ASP A 192 24.74 -21.82 38.35
CA ASP A 192 25.64 -22.02 37.23
C ASP A 192 25.59 -23.46 36.72
N GLU A 193 25.89 -23.63 35.45
CA GLU A 193 26.31 -24.85 34.76
C GLU A 193 25.30 -25.98 34.50
N GLN A 194 24.98 -26.26 33.28
CA GLN A 194 25.60 -27.27 32.39
C GLN A 194 24.81 -27.42 31.11
N LEU A 195 25.39 -26.94 30.00
CA LEU A 195 25.03 -27.38 28.65
C LEU A 195 25.52 -28.83 28.50
N ILE A 196 24.62 -29.78 28.57
CA ILE A 196 24.89 -31.19 28.16
C ILE A 196 24.56 -31.28 26.67
N ILE A 197 25.60 -31.31 25.84
CA ILE A 197 25.52 -31.74 24.44
C ILE A 197 25.33 -33.27 24.47
N ALA A 198 24.14 -33.74 24.08
CA ALA A 198 23.89 -35.17 23.89
C ALA A 198 24.51 -35.59 22.55
N GLU A 199 25.52 -36.43 22.60
CA GLU A 199 26.04 -37.20 21.45
C GLU A 199 24.97 -38.17 20.94
N PRO A 200 24.87 -38.37 19.60
CA PRO A 200 23.95 -39.38 19.05
C PRO A 200 24.47 -40.78 19.34
N ALA A 201 23.56 -41.66 19.79
CA ALA A 201 23.82 -43.05 20.01
C ALA A 201 24.16 -43.78 18.69
N PRO A 202 25.01 -44.84 18.73
CA PRO A 202 25.42 -45.57 17.54
C PRO A 202 24.27 -46.43 16.99
N GLU A 203 24.08 -46.37 15.65
CA GLU A 203 23.19 -47.22 14.90
C GLU A 203 23.68 -48.69 14.89
N GLU A 204 22.83 -49.59 15.31
CA GLU A 204 23.02 -51.03 15.05
C GLU A 204 22.72 -51.37 13.60
N PRO A 205 23.48 -52.27 12.96
CA PRO A 205 23.27 -52.64 11.56
C PRO A 205 22.12 -53.64 11.42
N ILE A 206 21.06 -53.22 10.75
CA ILE A 206 20.04 -54.17 10.27
C ILE A 206 20.48 -54.71 8.92
N ALA A 207 20.89 -55.95 8.92
CA ALA A 207 21.10 -56.75 7.71
C ALA A 207 19.75 -57.12 7.09
N GLY A 208 19.59 -56.81 5.82
CA GLY A 208 18.42 -57.21 5.04
C GLY A 208 18.56 -56.72 3.60
N GLU A 209 19.30 -57.50 2.78
CA GLU A 209 19.32 -57.37 1.32
C GLU A 209 17.90 -57.54 0.78
N HIS A 210 17.31 -56.45 0.26
CA HIS A 210 16.23 -56.56 -0.69
C HIS A 210 16.71 -55.98 -2.04
N THR A 211 16.87 -56.91 -2.97
CA THR A 211 17.03 -56.70 -4.41
C THR A 211 15.83 -55.87 -4.91
N PRO A 212 16.01 -54.78 -5.66
CA PRO A 212 14.89 -54.09 -6.26
C PRO A 212 14.32 -54.92 -7.43
N GLU A 213 13.04 -55.29 -7.31
CA GLU A 213 12.25 -55.73 -8.46
C GLU A 213 12.13 -54.57 -9.46
N PRO A 214 12.17 -54.87 -10.77
CA PRO A 214 12.03 -53.85 -11.81
C PRO A 214 10.60 -53.29 -11.80
N GLU A 215 10.47 -51.95 -11.73
CA GLU A 215 9.21 -51.25 -11.95
C GLU A 215 8.62 -51.65 -13.31
N PRO A 216 7.30 -51.91 -13.40
CA PRO A 216 6.66 -52.19 -14.67
C PRO A 216 6.63 -50.91 -15.53
N GLU A 217 7.14 -51.03 -16.75
CA GLU A 217 6.95 -50.06 -17.82
C GLU A 217 5.46 -49.74 -17.94
N LEU A 218 5.10 -48.48 -17.64
CA LEU A 218 3.78 -47.94 -17.94
C LEU A 218 3.63 -47.80 -19.45
N THR A 219 3.10 -48.87 -20.05
CA THR A 219 2.55 -48.84 -21.39
C THR A 219 1.47 -47.79 -21.53
N ASP A 220 1.53 -47.06 -22.63
CA ASP A 220 0.58 -46.16 -23.23
C ASP A 220 -0.82 -46.17 -22.59
N THR A 221 -1.11 -45.11 -21.78
CA THR A 221 -2.47 -44.81 -21.38
C THR A 221 -3.18 -44.22 -22.58
N GLN A 222 -4.03 -45.01 -23.17
CA GLN A 222 -4.97 -44.66 -24.23
C GLN A 222 -5.71 -43.36 -23.83
N LEU A 223 -5.50 -42.33 -24.64
CA LEU A 223 -6.33 -41.13 -24.68
C LEU A 223 -7.76 -41.54 -25.04
N LEU A 224 -8.64 -41.59 -24.06
CA LEU A 224 -10.09 -41.66 -24.31
C LEU A 224 -10.51 -40.39 -25.05
N PRO A 225 -11.19 -40.51 -26.20
CA PRO A 225 -11.70 -39.39 -26.94
C PRO A 225 -12.80 -38.71 -26.10
N ARG A 226 -12.55 -37.50 -25.61
CA ARG A 226 -13.57 -36.61 -25.04
C ARG A 226 -14.58 -36.32 -26.14
N GLY A 227 -15.79 -36.82 -25.98
CA GLY A 227 -16.92 -36.54 -26.85
C GLY A 227 -17.17 -35.04 -26.96
N VAL A 228 -17.21 -34.60 -28.19
CA VAL A 228 -17.64 -33.21 -28.57
C VAL A 228 -19.14 -33.13 -28.27
N ASN A 229 -19.49 -32.57 -27.12
CA ASN A 229 -20.87 -32.21 -26.80
C ASN A 229 -21.22 -30.92 -27.55
N THR A 230 -21.67 -31.05 -28.79
CA THR A 230 -22.42 -30.01 -29.49
C THR A 230 -23.82 -29.94 -28.87
N ARG A 231 -24.01 -29.03 -27.91
CA ARG A 231 -25.35 -28.62 -27.47
C ARG A 231 -25.95 -27.69 -28.51
N PRO A 232 -27.22 -27.89 -28.92
CA PRO A 232 -27.91 -26.99 -29.82
C PRO A 232 -28.17 -25.64 -29.11
N ALA A 233 -27.92 -24.55 -29.84
CA ALA A 233 -28.28 -23.19 -29.45
C ALA A 233 -29.81 -23.11 -29.33
N GLY A 234 -30.28 -22.81 -28.14
CA GLY A 234 -31.71 -22.52 -27.92
C GLY A 234 -32.33 -23.20 -26.68
N LEU A 235 -31.73 -23.01 -25.50
CA LEU A 235 -32.44 -23.30 -24.26
C LEU A 235 -32.46 -22.02 -23.42
N ALA A 236 -33.67 -21.60 -23.10
CA ALA A 236 -34.00 -20.44 -22.27
C ALA A 236 -33.15 -20.46 -20.97
N ARG A 237 -32.62 -19.28 -20.63
CA ARG A 237 -31.96 -19.00 -19.35
C ARG A 237 -32.81 -19.58 -18.21
N PRO A 238 -32.21 -20.37 -17.28
CA PRO A 238 -32.89 -20.67 -16.05
C PRO A 238 -33.05 -19.37 -15.26
N LEU A 239 -34.31 -18.93 -15.10
CA LEU A 239 -34.65 -17.88 -14.13
C LEU A 239 -34.25 -18.39 -12.75
N ALA A 240 -33.43 -17.61 -12.04
CA ALA A 240 -33.09 -17.90 -10.66
C ALA A 240 -34.33 -18.15 -9.83
N PRO A 241 -34.38 -19.18 -9.00
CA PRO A 241 -35.56 -19.43 -8.16
C PRO A 241 -35.73 -18.25 -7.20
N ARG A 242 -36.86 -17.58 -7.25
CA ARG A 242 -37.29 -16.57 -6.27
C ARG A 242 -37.57 -17.29 -4.95
N ALA A 243 -36.56 -17.43 -4.10
CA ALA A 243 -36.70 -17.94 -2.74
C ALA A 243 -37.20 -16.82 -1.82
N ARG A 244 -38.49 -16.75 -1.60
CA ARG A 244 -39.05 -16.08 -0.42
C ARG A 244 -38.92 -17.04 0.76
N GLY A 245 -37.92 -16.82 1.64
CA GLY A 245 -37.80 -17.52 2.93
C GLY A 245 -37.04 -18.87 2.93
N GLY A 246 -36.21 -19.18 1.92
CA GLY A 246 -35.33 -20.36 1.90
C GLY A 246 -33.88 -20.04 2.33
N ALA A 247 -33.11 -21.09 2.69
CA ALA A 247 -31.71 -20.98 2.96
C ALA A 247 -30.97 -20.45 1.71
N TYR A 248 -30.01 -19.52 1.89
CA TYR A 248 -29.19 -18.98 0.80
C TYR A 248 -28.36 -20.11 0.16
N THR A 249 -28.38 -20.22 -1.15
CA THR A 249 -27.62 -21.22 -1.92
C THR A 249 -26.50 -20.56 -2.70
N LEU A 250 -25.27 -21.09 -2.58
CA LEU A 250 -24.14 -20.56 -3.31
C LEU A 250 -24.33 -20.70 -4.82
N PRO A 251 -23.80 -19.74 -5.62
CA PRO A 251 -23.82 -19.84 -7.08
C PRO A 251 -23.17 -21.14 -7.57
N PRO A 252 -23.80 -21.87 -8.49
CA PRO A 252 -23.20 -23.07 -9.05
C PRO A 252 -21.95 -22.70 -9.86
N LEU A 253 -20.85 -23.43 -9.65
CA LEU A 253 -19.60 -23.18 -10.36
C LEU A 253 -19.72 -23.37 -11.88
N ASP A 254 -20.78 -24.01 -12.37
CA ASP A 254 -21.06 -24.16 -13.81
C ASP A 254 -21.34 -22.83 -14.52
N LEU A 255 -21.61 -21.76 -13.79
CA LEU A 255 -21.66 -20.41 -14.33
C LEU A 255 -20.29 -19.87 -14.76
N LEU A 256 -19.20 -20.45 -14.22
CA LEU A 256 -17.82 -20.13 -14.57
C LEU A 256 -17.33 -21.08 -15.66
N ARG A 257 -16.65 -20.53 -16.67
CA ARG A 257 -16.09 -21.31 -17.78
C ARG A 257 -14.94 -22.22 -17.32
N ILE A 258 -14.60 -23.18 -18.17
CA ILE A 258 -13.40 -24.00 -18.08
C ILE A 258 -12.33 -23.37 -18.98
N GLY A 259 -11.09 -23.31 -18.51
CA GLY A 259 -9.95 -22.78 -19.23
C GLY A 259 -9.58 -23.61 -20.45
N ARG A 260 -8.80 -23.01 -21.33
CA ARG A 260 -8.27 -23.68 -22.51
C ARG A 260 -6.78 -23.89 -22.31
N VAL A 261 -6.34 -25.14 -22.45
CA VAL A 261 -4.93 -25.50 -22.49
C VAL A 261 -4.49 -25.47 -23.96
N ALA A 262 -3.50 -24.65 -24.30
CA ALA A 262 -2.94 -24.60 -25.61
C ALA A 262 -2.09 -25.87 -25.86
N PRO A 263 -2.17 -26.50 -27.03
CA PRO A 263 -1.36 -27.68 -27.34
C PRO A 263 0.11 -27.29 -27.34
N GLY A 264 0.86 -27.74 -26.33
CA GLY A 264 2.30 -27.49 -26.24
C GLY A 264 3.04 -28.12 -27.40
N ASN A 265 3.81 -27.32 -28.15
CA ASN A 265 4.63 -27.82 -29.24
C ASN A 265 5.96 -28.35 -28.69
N LYS A 266 6.06 -29.67 -28.55
CA LYS A 266 7.28 -30.35 -28.04
C LYS A 266 8.53 -29.96 -28.86
N ARG A 267 8.40 -29.79 -30.19
CA ARG A 267 9.51 -29.42 -31.05
C ARG A 267 10.06 -28.03 -30.72
N THR A 268 9.18 -27.08 -30.39
CA THR A 268 9.58 -25.73 -30.00
C THR A 268 10.34 -25.75 -28.68
N LEU A 269 9.88 -26.56 -27.70
CA LEU A 269 10.54 -26.73 -26.42
C LEU A 269 11.93 -27.36 -26.56
N ASP A 270 12.06 -28.41 -27.40
CA ASP A 270 13.36 -29.05 -27.71
C ASP A 270 14.31 -28.07 -28.42
N GLN A 271 13.80 -27.21 -29.30
CA GLN A 271 14.61 -26.17 -29.96
C GLN A 271 15.12 -25.14 -28.95
N MET A 272 14.26 -24.67 -28.02
CA MET A 272 14.65 -23.74 -26.96
C MET A 272 15.72 -24.36 -26.05
N THR A 273 15.56 -25.62 -25.65
CA THR A 273 16.55 -26.35 -24.84
C THR A 273 17.90 -26.39 -25.52
N ARG A 274 17.95 -26.77 -26.81
CA ARG A 274 19.20 -26.81 -27.59
C ARG A 274 19.84 -25.42 -27.74
N ALA A 275 19.03 -24.39 -28.00
CA ALA A 275 19.53 -23.02 -28.10
C ALA A 275 20.15 -22.55 -26.78
N LEU A 276 19.51 -22.87 -25.65
CA LEU A 276 20.00 -22.55 -24.31
C LEU A 276 21.31 -23.26 -23.99
N GLU A 277 21.39 -24.58 -24.21
CA GLU A 277 22.61 -25.37 -23.99
C GLU A 277 23.75 -24.93 -24.90
N HIS A 278 23.43 -24.61 -26.18
CA HIS A 278 24.42 -24.08 -27.12
C HIS A 278 25.00 -22.74 -26.65
N THR A 279 24.14 -21.83 -26.18
CA THR A 279 24.57 -20.52 -25.64
C THR A 279 25.46 -20.71 -24.44
N LEU A 280 25.10 -21.55 -23.46
CA LEU A 280 25.91 -21.82 -22.28
C LEU A 280 27.29 -22.38 -22.64
N ASN A 281 27.32 -23.31 -23.63
CA ASN A 281 28.57 -23.90 -24.12
C ASN A 281 29.45 -22.88 -24.86
N GLN A 282 28.88 -21.99 -25.70
CA GLN A 282 29.60 -20.92 -26.38
C GLN A 282 30.36 -20.01 -25.41
N PHE A 283 29.76 -19.71 -24.26
CA PHE A 283 30.38 -18.91 -23.20
C PHE A 283 31.19 -19.73 -22.20
N SER A 284 31.52 -21.00 -22.55
CA SER A 284 32.31 -21.90 -21.71
C SER A 284 31.72 -22.10 -20.31
N VAL A 285 30.42 -22.05 -20.15
CA VAL A 285 29.71 -22.36 -18.90
C VAL A 285 29.31 -23.82 -18.94
N ASN A 286 29.97 -24.66 -18.13
CA ASN A 286 29.61 -26.08 -17.97
C ASN A 286 28.31 -26.20 -17.16
N ALA A 287 27.18 -26.25 -17.86
CA ALA A 287 25.86 -26.32 -17.25
C ALA A 287 24.90 -27.07 -18.22
N GLN A 288 23.96 -27.82 -17.68
CA GLN A 288 23.04 -28.65 -18.43
C GLN A 288 21.59 -28.40 -17.99
N VAL A 289 20.64 -28.49 -18.93
CA VAL A 289 19.21 -28.46 -18.65
C VAL A 289 18.78 -29.81 -18.08
N SER A 290 18.55 -29.89 -16.77
CA SER A 290 18.17 -31.11 -16.07
C SER A 290 16.68 -31.41 -16.15
N ARG A 291 15.85 -30.38 -16.20
CA ARG A 291 14.40 -30.51 -16.24
C ARG A 291 13.76 -29.31 -16.93
N MET A 292 12.63 -29.54 -17.55
CA MET A 292 11.79 -28.53 -18.17
C MET A 292 10.37 -28.66 -17.61
N SER A 293 9.77 -27.54 -17.20
CA SER A 293 8.39 -27.47 -16.70
C SER A 293 7.64 -26.38 -17.46
N ARG A 294 6.65 -26.77 -18.27
CA ARG A 294 5.79 -25.83 -18.99
C ARG A 294 4.63 -25.42 -18.10
N GLY A 295 4.59 -24.17 -17.72
CA GLY A 295 3.44 -23.53 -17.08
C GLY A 295 2.53 -22.87 -18.10
N PRO A 296 1.47 -22.17 -17.65
CA PRO A 296 0.49 -21.55 -18.55
C PRO A 296 1.09 -20.37 -19.35
N THR A 297 1.92 -19.56 -18.71
CA THR A 297 2.50 -18.34 -19.31
C THR A 297 3.96 -18.50 -19.67
N VAL A 298 4.72 -19.23 -18.87
CA VAL A 298 6.17 -19.41 -19.04
C VAL A 298 6.55 -20.87 -18.95
N THR A 299 7.64 -21.22 -19.64
CA THR A 299 8.34 -22.48 -19.46
C THR A 299 9.58 -22.26 -18.63
N ARG A 300 9.74 -23.01 -17.53
CA ARG A 300 10.94 -23.00 -16.68
C ARG A 300 11.89 -24.11 -17.11
N PHE A 301 13.12 -23.73 -17.44
CA PHE A 301 14.24 -24.62 -17.65
C PHE A 301 15.08 -24.65 -16.37
N GLU A 302 15.21 -25.84 -15.76
CA GLU A 302 16.04 -26.06 -14.58
C GLU A 302 17.44 -26.42 -15.03
N ILE A 303 18.44 -25.62 -14.64
CA ILE A 303 19.83 -25.77 -15.03
C ILE A 303 20.65 -26.21 -13.84
N THR A 304 21.37 -27.31 -14.00
CA THR A 304 22.35 -27.81 -13.04
C THR A 304 23.74 -27.37 -13.48
N LEU A 305 24.51 -26.82 -12.55
CA LEU A 305 25.88 -26.36 -12.80
C LEU A 305 26.86 -27.53 -12.63
N GLY A 306 27.87 -27.58 -13.51
CA GLY A 306 29.01 -28.45 -13.35
C GLY A 306 29.94 -28.01 -12.22
N GLU A 307 30.88 -28.87 -11.83
CA GLU A 307 31.84 -28.56 -10.76
C GLU A 307 32.64 -27.29 -11.04
N GLY A 308 32.79 -26.45 -10.03
CA GLY A 308 33.55 -25.20 -10.10
C GLY A 308 32.84 -24.03 -10.82
N VAL A 309 31.65 -24.20 -11.37
CA VAL A 309 30.91 -23.14 -12.05
C VAL A 309 30.16 -22.27 -11.04
N LYS A 310 30.40 -20.96 -11.08
CA LYS A 310 29.71 -19.99 -10.23
C LYS A 310 28.31 -19.68 -10.79
N VAL A 311 27.32 -19.53 -9.89
CA VAL A 311 25.96 -19.07 -10.25
C VAL A 311 25.98 -17.76 -11.07
N SER A 312 26.86 -16.85 -10.73
CA SER A 312 27.04 -15.57 -11.44
C SER A 312 27.51 -15.72 -12.89
N ALA A 313 28.07 -16.84 -13.30
CA ALA A 313 28.43 -17.09 -14.70
C ALA A 313 27.18 -17.22 -15.57
N VAL A 314 26.13 -17.87 -15.07
CA VAL A 314 24.86 -18.00 -15.78
C VAL A 314 24.04 -16.72 -15.71
N THR A 315 23.94 -16.08 -14.53
CA THR A 315 23.11 -14.87 -14.37
C THR A 315 23.60 -13.66 -15.17
N ARG A 316 24.88 -13.61 -15.51
CA ARG A 316 25.45 -12.55 -16.38
C ARG A 316 25.11 -12.74 -17.85
N LEU A 317 24.81 -13.96 -18.27
CA LEU A 317 24.44 -14.28 -19.65
C LEU A 317 22.95 -14.03 -19.96
N GLU A 318 22.22 -13.39 -19.06
CA GLU A 318 20.80 -13.08 -19.26
C GLU A 318 20.52 -12.40 -20.62
N PRO A 319 21.28 -11.35 -21.06
CA PRO A 319 21.07 -10.72 -22.35
C PRO A 319 21.39 -11.65 -23.53
N ASP A 320 22.44 -12.46 -23.41
CA ASP A 320 22.86 -13.39 -24.48
C ASP A 320 21.88 -14.55 -24.63
N ILE A 321 21.34 -15.04 -23.53
CA ILE A 321 20.29 -16.07 -23.51
C ILE A 321 18.98 -15.50 -24.09
N ALA A 322 18.62 -14.27 -23.75
CA ALA A 322 17.46 -13.57 -24.29
C ALA A 322 17.57 -13.43 -25.82
N TYR A 323 18.76 -13.04 -26.32
CA TYR A 323 19.04 -12.96 -27.75
C TYR A 323 18.92 -14.30 -28.45
N ALA A 324 19.53 -15.35 -27.89
CA ALA A 324 19.51 -16.70 -28.46
C ALA A 324 18.10 -17.32 -28.53
N LEU A 325 17.25 -16.99 -27.55
CA LEU A 325 15.85 -17.43 -27.48
C LEU A 325 14.89 -16.49 -28.21
N ALA A 326 15.40 -15.40 -28.78
CA ALA A 326 14.63 -14.36 -29.49
C ALA A 326 13.45 -13.82 -28.63
N THR A 327 13.69 -13.60 -27.35
CA THR A 327 12.71 -13.02 -26.42
C THR A 327 13.39 -12.11 -25.40
N PRO A 328 12.95 -10.85 -25.21
CA PRO A 328 13.56 -9.93 -24.24
C PRO A 328 13.16 -10.24 -22.78
N GLU A 329 12.07 -10.96 -22.56
CA GLU A 329 11.41 -11.11 -21.25
C GLU A 329 11.79 -12.44 -20.60
N ILE A 330 13.09 -12.72 -20.44
CA ILE A 330 13.52 -13.86 -19.64
C ILE A 330 13.71 -13.46 -18.17
N ARG A 331 13.50 -14.42 -17.27
CA ARG A 331 13.77 -14.23 -15.85
C ARG A 331 14.62 -15.37 -15.30
N ILE A 332 15.74 -15.01 -14.67
CA ILE A 332 16.62 -15.99 -14.03
C ILE A 332 16.36 -16.03 -12.52
N VAL A 333 16.02 -17.20 -12.01
CA VAL A 333 15.80 -17.46 -10.57
C VAL A 333 16.94 -18.33 -10.05
N ALA A 334 17.81 -17.77 -9.24
CA ALA A 334 18.99 -18.45 -8.75
C ALA A 334 19.19 -18.25 -7.24
N PRO A 335 19.18 -19.32 -6.44
CA PRO A 335 18.71 -20.68 -6.76
C PRO A 335 17.18 -20.78 -6.80
N ILE A 336 16.66 -21.84 -7.44
CA ILE A 336 15.25 -22.22 -7.30
C ILE A 336 15.02 -22.60 -5.82
N PRO A 337 13.95 -22.08 -5.17
CA PRO A 337 13.65 -22.46 -3.79
C PRO A 337 13.57 -23.97 -3.58
N GLY A 338 14.34 -24.48 -2.62
CA GLY A 338 14.39 -25.91 -2.30
C GLY A 338 15.18 -26.79 -3.27
N LYS A 339 15.88 -26.21 -4.27
CA LYS A 339 16.70 -26.97 -5.24
C LYS A 339 18.08 -26.36 -5.44
N SER A 340 19.10 -27.20 -5.65
CA SER A 340 20.43 -26.79 -6.07
C SER A 340 20.50 -26.58 -7.60
N ALA A 341 19.59 -25.79 -8.15
CA ALA A 341 19.48 -25.53 -9.58
C ALA A 341 19.12 -24.05 -9.84
N ILE A 342 19.43 -23.58 -11.05
CA ILE A 342 19.03 -22.28 -11.56
C ILE A 342 17.82 -22.46 -12.48
N GLY A 343 16.77 -21.65 -12.28
CA GLY A 343 15.62 -21.62 -13.17
C GLY A 343 15.73 -20.49 -14.19
N ILE A 344 15.60 -20.79 -15.48
CA ILE A 344 15.41 -19.82 -16.53
C ILE A 344 13.95 -19.91 -16.98
N GLU A 345 13.20 -18.82 -16.77
CA GLU A 345 11.78 -18.71 -17.12
C GLU A 345 11.69 -17.96 -18.47
N VAL A 346 11.10 -18.62 -19.47
CA VAL A 346 10.97 -18.12 -20.84
C VAL A 346 9.49 -18.03 -21.19
N PRO A 347 8.97 -16.92 -21.69
CA PRO A 347 7.57 -16.77 -22.08
C PRO A 347 7.15 -17.79 -23.16
N ASN A 348 5.97 -18.38 -22.98
CA ASN A 348 5.37 -19.25 -23.98
C ASN A 348 4.84 -18.41 -25.16
N ARG A 349 5.01 -18.89 -26.37
CA ARG A 349 4.39 -18.28 -27.56
C ARG A 349 2.87 -18.44 -27.55
N ASP A 350 2.42 -19.65 -27.21
CA ASP A 350 1.01 -19.98 -27.01
C ASP A 350 0.75 -20.09 -25.51
N ARG A 351 -0.04 -19.18 -24.96
CA ARG A 351 -0.36 -19.11 -23.52
C ARG A 351 -1.67 -19.83 -23.23
N ASP A 352 -1.73 -20.47 -22.07
CA ASP A 352 -2.92 -21.14 -21.59
C ASP A 352 -3.81 -20.12 -20.88
N LEU A 353 -5.12 -20.18 -21.11
CA LEU A 353 -6.07 -19.40 -20.34
C LEU A 353 -6.42 -20.12 -19.05
N VAL A 354 -5.99 -19.58 -17.93
CA VAL A 354 -6.34 -20.06 -16.60
C VAL A 354 -7.69 -19.48 -16.20
N ALA A 355 -8.74 -20.27 -16.16
CA ALA A 355 -10.06 -19.80 -15.77
C ALA A 355 -10.26 -19.92 -14.24
N LEU A 356 -10.98 -18.95 -13.66
CA LEU A 356 -11.36 -18.97 -12.24
C LEU A 356 -12.13 -20.25 -11.89
N GLY A 357 -13.01 -20.70 -12.81
CA GLY A 357 -13.78 -21.91 -12.63
C GLY A 357 -12.95 -23.18 -12.43
N ASP A 358 -11.78 -23.30 -13.07
CA ASP A 358 -10.90 -24.45 -12.89
C ASP A 358 -10.24 -24.43 -11.51
N VAL A 359 -9.78 -23.25 -11.07
CA VAL A 359 -9.16 -23.09 -9.76
C VAL A 359 -10.15 -23.38 -8.63
N LEU A 360 -11.41 -22.90 -8.75
CA LEU A 360 -12.43 -23.13 -7.72
C LEU A 360 -12.98 -24.57 -7.69
N ARG A 361 -12.84 -25.34 -8.78
CA ARG A 361 -13.19 -26.78 -8.82
C ARG A 361 -12.07 -27.69 -8.38
N SER A 362 -10.88 -27.15 -8.10
CA SER A 362 -9.71 -27.95 -7.74
C SER A 362 -9.86 -28.63 -6.38
N PRO A 363 -9.12 -29.73 -6.15
CA PRO A 363 -9.04 -30.36 -4.82
C PRO A 363 -8.56 -29.39 -3.74
N GLU A 364 -7.63 -28.49 -4.07
CA GLU A 364 -7.09 -27.47 -3.17
C GLU A 364 -8.19 -26.49 -2.72
N ALA A 365 -9.11 -26.11 -3.62
CA ALA A 365 -10.25 -25.29 -3.28
C ALA A 365 -11.24 -26.02 -2.37
N SER A 366 -11.44 -27.31 -2.59
CA SER A 366 -12.32 -28.15 -1.76
C SER A 366 -11.76 -28.37 -0.35
N ALA A 367 -10.42 -28.40 -0.21
CA ALA A 367 -9.74 -28.54 1.07
C ALA A 367 -9.81 -27.27 1.93
N GLN A 368 -9.99 -26.10 1.31
CA GLN A 368 -10.09 -24.81 2.01
C GLN A 368 -11.54 -24.35 2.09
N GLN A 369 -12.19 -24.56 3.23
CA GLN A 369 -13.62 -24.23 3.43
C GLN A 369 -13.86 -22.83 4.01
N HIS A 370 -12.81 -22.04 4.26
CA HIS A 370 -12.96 -20.71 4.83
C HIS A 370 -13.72 -19.78 3.87
N PRO A 371 -14.68 -18.94 4.36
CA PRO A 371 -15.46 -18.02 3.50
C PRO A 371 -14.60 -17.06 2.67
N LEU A 372 -13.45 -16.65 3.19
CA LEU A 372 -12.50 -15.78 2.50
C LEU A 372 -11.35 -16.54 1.82
N ALA A 373 -11.53 -17.84 1.50
CA ALA A 373 -10.59 -18.55 0.65
C ALA A 373 -10.89 -18.25 -0.83
N VAL A 374 -9.92 -17.65 -1.53
CA VAL A 374 -10.06 -17.16 -2.90
C VAL A 374 -9.06 -17.82 -3.83
N GLY A 375 -9.43 -18.02 -5.10
CA GLY A 375 -8.56 -18.50 -6.15
C GLY A 375 -7.70 -17.38 -6.69
N LEU A 376 -6.36 -17.51 -6.60
CA LEU A 376 -5.45 -16.55 -7.25
C LEU A 376 -5.12 -16.95 -8.68
N GLY A 377 -4.93 -18.24 -8.95
CA GLY A 377 -4.50 -18.71 -10.24
C GLY A 377 -3.79 -20.05 -10.15
N VAL A 378 -2.75 -20.26 -10.97
CA VAL A 378 -1.91 -21.46 -10.96
C VAL A 378 -0.43 -21.09 -10.93
N ASP A 379 0.38 -21.94 -10.34
CA ASP A 379 1.84 -21.79 -10.34
C ASP A 379 2.48 -22.23 -11.68
N ILE A 380 3.81 -22.12 -11.77
CA ILE A 380 4.57 -22.52 -12.97
C ILE A 380 4.47 -24.04 -13.24
N ALA A 381 4.14 -24.85 -12.24
CA ALA A 381 3.96 -26.29 -12.37
C ALA A 381 2.48 -26.67 -12.66
N ASN A 382 1.62 -25.70 -12.92
CA ASN A 382 0.17 -25.82 -13.09
C ASN A 382 -0.60 -26.27 -11.84
N ASN A 383 -0.04 -26.12 -10.64
CA ASN A 383 -0.78 -26.36 -9.42
C ASN A 383 -1.71 -25.20 -9.10
N PRO A 384 -2.99 -25.42 -8.77
CA PRO A 384 -3.91 -24.39 -8.34
C PRO A 384 -3.43 -23.68 -7.06
N VAL A 385 -3.50 -22.36 -7.05
CA VAL A 385 -3.11 -21.54 -5.91
C VAL A 385 -4.33 -20.89 -5.30
N MET A 386 -4.72 -21.41 -4.14
CA MET A 386 -5.75 -20.84 -3.28
C MET A 386 -5.10 -20.10 -2.12
N VAL A 387 -5.66 -18.96 -1.75
CA VAL A 387 -5.21 -18.21 -0.57
C VAL A 387 -6.39 -17.89 0.34
N ASN A 388 -6.14 -17.94 1.65
CA ASN A 388 -7.11 -17.51 2.64
C ASN A 388 -6.79 -16.08 3.08
N LEU A 389 -7.64 -15.12 2.74
CA LEU A 389 -7.46 -13.71 3.09
C LEU A 389 -7.47 -13.46 4.61
N ALA A 390 -8.13 -14.31 5.41
CA ALA A 390 -8.08 -14.20 6.87
C ALA A 390 -6.71 -14.61 7.45
N ALA A 391 -6.05 -15.60 6.84
CA ALA A 391 -4.69 -15.98 7.20
C ALA A 391 -3.65 -14.95 6.72
N MET A 392 -3.96 -14.28 5.61
CA MET A 392 -3.21 -13.19 4.98
C MET A 392 -4.01 -11.88 5.14
N PRO A 393 -3.96 -11.24 6.30
CA PRO A 393 -5.02 -10.33 6.73
C PRO A 393 -5.29 -9.14 5.79
N HIS A 394 -4.26 -8.67 5.10
CA HIS A 394 -4.35 -7.55 4.16
C HIS A 394 -3.46 -7.82 2.96
N LEU A 395 -3.89 -7.35 1.80
CA LEU A 395 -3.23 -7.59 0.52
C LEU A 395 -3.04 -6.28 -0.24
N LEU A 396 -1.81 -6.02 -0.66
CA LEU A 396 -1.47 -4.94 -1.58
C LEU A 396 -1.31 -5.51 -2.99
N ILE A 397 -2.02 -4.94 -3.96
CA ILE A 397 -1.95 -5.34 -5.38
C ILE A 397 -1.49 -4.15 -6.20
N ALA A 398 -0.43 -4.30 -6.98
CA ALA A 398 0.02 -3.24 -7.87
C ALA A 398 0.39 -3.78 -9.24
N GLY A 399 0.19 -2.96 -10.28
CA GLY A 399 0.53 -3.31 -11.64
C GLY A 399 0.20 -2.20 -12.63
N ALA A 400 0.91 -2.15 -13.76
CA ALA A 400 0.65 -1.19 -14.82
C ALA A 400 -0.73 -1.42 -15.47
N THR A 401 -1.23 -0.43 -16.19
CA THR A 401 -2.46 -0.57 -16.99
C THR A 401 -2.29 -1.72 -17.99
N GLY A 402 -3.28 -2.61 -18.07
CA GLY A 402 -3.22 -3.79 -18.92
C GLY A 402 -2.43 -4.98 -18.34
N SER A 403 -1.88 -4.86 -17.14
CA SER A 403 -1.16 -5.97 -16.49
C SER A 403 -2.05 -7.11 -15.96
N GLY A 404 -3.37 -6.91 -15.88
CA GLY A 404 -4.35 -7.84 -15.32
C GLY A 404 -4.78 -7.55 -13.88
N LYS A 405 -4.49 -6.34 -13.33
CA LYS A 405 -4.86 -5.92 -11.98
C LYS A 405 -6.37 -6.08 -11.72
N SER A 406 -7.19 -5.51 -12.58
CA SER A 406 -8.65 -5.55 -12.48
C SER A 406 -9.19 -6.98 -12.56
N VAL A 407 -8.65 -7.78 -13.46
CA VAL A 407 -9.04 -9.21 -13.59
C VAL A 407 -8.69 -9.98 -12.31
N THR A 408 -7.52 -9.75 -11.72
CA THR A 408 -7.12 -10.38 -10.46
C THR A 408 -8.06 -9.98 -9.32
N MET A 409 -8.41 -8.70 -9.20
CA MET A 409 -9.35 -8.23 -8.17
C MET A 409 -10.74 -8.82 -8.38
N ASN A 410 -11.24 -8.80 -9.62
CA ASN A 410 -12.52 -9.42 -9.97
C ASN A 410 -12.52 -10.92 -9.67
N GLY A 411 -11.43 -11.63 -9.92
CA GLY A 411 -11.25 -13.03 -9.53
C GLY A 411 -11.39 -13.26 -8.03
N ILE A 412 -10.82 -12.36 -7.21
CA ILE A 412 -10.91 -12.41 -5.74
C ILE A 412 -12.36 -12.14 -5.28
N VAL A 413 -12.97 -11.05 -5.74
CA VAL A 413 -14.35 -10.68 -5.34
C VAL A 413 -15.35 -11.75 -5.77
N THR A 414 -15.24 -12.23 -7.02
CA THR A 414 -16.09 -13.31 -7.54
C THR A 414 -15.89 -14.62 -6.76
N SER A 415 -14.66 -14.94 -6.32
CA SER A 415 -14.40 -16.09 -5.47
C SER A 415 -15.18 -16.01 -4.15
N VAL A 416 -15.23 -14.82 -3.52
CA VAL A 416 -16.00 -14.63 -2.28
C VAL A 416 -17.50 -14.83 -2.54
N LEU A 417 -18.06 -14.25 -3.60
CA LEU A 417 -19.48 -14.43 -3.96
C LEU A 417 -19.85 -15.90 -4.27
N ALA A 418 -18.93 -16.64 -4.89
CA ALA A 418 -19.15 -18.04 -5.24
C ALA A 418 -18.99 -19.01 -4.06
N ARG A 419 -18.39 -18.60 -2.94
CA ARG A 419 -17.99 -19.48 -1.84
C ARG A 419 -18.53 -19.10 -0.47
N ALA A 420 -18.98 -17.87 -0.29
CA ALA A 420 -19.50 -17.38 0.98
C ALA A 420 -20.95 -16.91 0.86
N THR A 421 -21.72 -17.02 1.93
CA THR A 421 -23.03 -16.40 2.04
C THR A 421 -22.92 -14.97 2.58
N PRO A 422 -23.94 -14.11 2.40
CA PRO A 422 -23.92 -12.75 2.96
C PRO A 422 -23.79 -12.70 4.50
N GLU A 423 -24.19 -13.76 5.19
CA GLU A 423 -24.02 -13.91 6.64
C GLU A 423 -22.56 -14.24 7.02
N GLN A 424 -21.82 -14.86 6.11
CA GLN A 424 -20.43 -15.26 6.35
C GLN A 424 -19.44 -14.17 5.95
N ALA A 425 -19.71 -13.46 4.83
CA ALA A 425 -18.83 -12.41 4.32
C ALA A 425 -19.62 -11.23 3.77
N ARG A 426 -19.26 -10.03 4.20
CA ARG A 426 -19.78 -8.76 3.70
C ARG A 426 -18.65 -7.97 3.04
N MET A 427 -18.97 -7.06 2.13
CA MET A 427 -17.99 -6.32 1.37
C MET A 427 -18.28 -4.82 1.31
N ILE A 428 -17.20 -4.02 1.29
CA ILE A 428 -17.22 -2.61 0.91
C ILE A 428 -16.32 -2.49 -0.32
N LEU A 429 -16.89 -2.02 -1.43
CA LEU A 429 -16.16 -1.86 -2.69
C LEU A 429 -15.98 -0.38 -2.98
N ILE A 430 -14.74 0.04 -3.22
CA ILE A 430 -14.35 1.44 -3.50
C ILE A 430 -13.74 1.48 -4.89
N ASP A 431 -14.45 2.12 -5.83
CA ASP A 431 -14.07 2.28 -7.23
C ASP A 431 -14.24 3.73 -7.69
N PRO A 432 -13.23 4.59 -7.48
CA PRO A 432 -13.30 6.01 -7.86
C PRO A 432 -13.48 6.24 -9.37
N LYS A 433 -13.10 5.26 -10.19
CA LYS A 433 -13.16 5.33 -11.66
C LYS A 433 -14.48 4.85 -12.25
N ARG A 434 -15.31 4.16 -11.48
CA ARG A 434 -16.60 3.56 -11.90
C ARG A 434 -16.48 2.56 -13.06
N VAL A 435 -15.40 1.82 -13.14
CA VAL A 435 -15.10 0.93 -14.29
C VAL A 435 -15.05 -0.52 -13.87
N GLU A 436 -14.38 -0.83 -12.76
CA GLU A 436 -13.92 -2.19 -12.47
C GLU A 436 -14.87 -2.97 -11.52
N LEU A 437 -15.48 -2.30 -10.55
CA LEU A 437 -16.27 -2.94 -9.50
C LEU A 437 -17.78 -2.69 -9.59
N ASN A 438 -18.24 -1.90 -10.55
CA ASN A 438 -19.67 -1.59 -10.73
C ASN A 438 -20.54 -2.82 -11.03
N TYR A 439 -19.98 -3.88 -11.61
CA TYR A 439 -20.69 -5.14 -11.88
C TYR A 439 -21.30 -5.78 -10.64
N TYR A 440 -20.73 -5.49 -9.45
CA TYR A 440 -21.17 -6.03 -8.16
C TYR A 440 -22.29 -5.22 -7.50
N GLU A 441 -22.67 -4.06 -8.04
CA GLU A 441 -23.73 -3.19 -7.47
C GLU A 441 -25.01 -3.99 -7.20
N GLY A 442 -25.58 -3.83 -6.00
CA GLY A 442 -26.77 -4.54 -5.56
C GLY A 442 -26.57 -6.01 -5.17
N ALA A 443 -25.33 -6.53 -5.10
CA ALA A 443 -25.09 -7.85 -4.57
C ALA A 443 -25.40 -7.89 -3.05
N PRO A 444 -26.04 -8.94 -2.52
CA PRO A 444 -26.47 -9.01 -1.11
C PRO A 444 -25.31 -9.02 -0.11
N HIS A 445 -24.08 -9.24 -0.57
CA HIS A 445 -22.87 -9.17 0.24
C HIS A 445 -22.40 -7.74 0.51
N LEU A 446 -22.91 -6.74 -0.21
CA LEU A 446 -22.47 -5.36 -0.04
C LEU A 446 -23.05 -4.73 1.23
N LEU A 447 -22.20 -4.01 1.99
CA LEU A 447 -22.58 -3.19 3.14
C LEU A 447 -23.10 -1.81 2.74
N THR A 448 -22.71 -1.33 1.57
CA THR A 448 -23.13 -0.06 0.95
C THR A 448 -23.07 -0.20 -0.56
N GLN A 449 -23.66 0.75 -1.28
CA GLN A 449 -23.45 0.88 -2.72
C GLN A 449 -21.95 1.00 -3.02
N VAL A 450 -21.52 0.64 -4.23
CA VAL A 450 -20.12 0.81 -4.65
C VAL A 450 -19.72 2.27 -4.51
N VAL A 451 -18.70 2.54 -3.70
CA VAL A 451 -18.29 3.89 -3.35
C VAL A 451 -17.43 4.46 -4.48
N THR A 452 -17.95 5.49 -5.15
CA THR A 452 -17.33 6.08 -6.35
C THR A 452 -16.72 7.47 -6.13
N ASP A 453 -16.93 8.07 -4.97
CA ASP A 453 -16.37 9.37 -4.59
C ASP A 453 -15.27 9.18 -3.55
N ALA A 454 -14.12 9.84 -3.76
CA ALA A 454 -12.95 9.68 -2.90
C ALA A 454 -13.18 10.20 -1.46
N ARG A 455 -14.04 11.21 -1.25
CA ARG A 455 -14.39 11.69 0.09
C ARG A 455 -15.28 10.69 0.81
N ARG A 456 -16.28 10.15 0.10
CA ARG A 456 -17.14 9.08 0.62
C ARG A 456 -16.35 7.81 0.91
N ALA A 457 -15.28 7.54 0.15
CA ALA A 457 -14.35 6.45 0.44
C ALA A 457 -13.62 6.64 1.78
N THR A 458 -13.23 7.87 2.12
CA THR A 458 -12.65 8.16 3.43
C THR A 458 -13.66 7.93 4.56
N GLU A 459 -14.92 8.33 4.37
CA GLU A 459 -16.00 8.05 5.34
C GLU A 459 -16.24 6.55 5.54
N ALA A 460 -16.22 5.77 4.44
CA ALA A 460 -16.35 4.32 4.51
C ALA A 460 -15.17 3.68 5.26
N LEU A 461 -13.94 4.15 5.06
CA LEU A 461 -12.77 3.69 5.82
C LEU A 461 -12.87 4.06 7.31
N ASP A 462 -13.35 5.25 7.64
CA ASP A 462 -13.59 5.67 9.03
C ASP A 462 -14.68 4.82 9.69
N TRP A 463 -15.71 4.43 8.94
CA TRP A 463 -16.72 3.50 9.43
C TRP A 463 -16.11 2.12 9.70
N VAL A 464 -15.26 1.61 8.82
CA VAL A 464 -14.54 0.34 9.02
C VAL A 464 -13.71 0.38 10.31
N VAL A 465 -13.04 1.51 10.59
CA VAL A 465 -12.29 1.69 11.84
C VAL A 465 -13.21 1.61 13.07
N LYS A 466 -14.37 2.28 13.03
CA LYS A 466 -15.35 2.25 14.13
C LYS A 466 -15.94 0.85 14.32
N GLU A 467 -16.31 0.17 13.25
CA GLU A 467 -16.81 -1.21 13.31
C GLU A 467 -15.75 -2.15 13.91
N MET A 468 -14.48 -1.97 13.54
CA MET A 468 -13.36 -2.70 14.12
C MET A 468 -13.30 -2.51 15.64
N GLU A 469 -13.40 -1.28 16.13
CA GLU A 469 -13.37 -0.93 17.55
C GLU A 469 -14.56 -1.54 18.29
N GLN A 470 -15.76 -1.42 17.75
CA GLN A 470 -16.97 -2.02 18.33
C GLN A 470 -16.87 -3.54 18.43
N ARG A 471 -16.28 -4.20 17.40
CA ARG A 471 -16.02 -5.63 17.46
C ARG A 471 -15.00 -6.00 18.53
N TYR A 472 -13.95 -5.21 18.72
CA TYR A 472 -12.99 -5.40 19.79
C TYR A 472 -13.64 -5.29 21.17
N GLU A 473 -14.46 -4.28 21.40
CA GLU A 473 -15.21 -4.10 22.64
C GLU A 473 -16.14 -5.29 22.91
N ARG A 474 -16.85 -5.77 21.87
CA ARG A 474 -17.74 -6.94 21.97
C ARG A 474 -16.96 -8.21 22.33
N LEU A 475 -15.85 -8.49 21.61
CA LEU A 475 -15.02 -9.67 21.88
C LEU A 475 -14.38 -9.60 23.28
N ALA A 476 -13.89 -8.45 23.68
CA ALA A 476 -13.30 -8.24 25.01
C ALA A 476 -14.32 -8.43 26.13
N LEU A 477 -15.53 -7.86 25.98
CA LEU A 477 -16.63 -8.03 26.96
C LEU A 477 -16.98 -9.50 27.16
N LEU A 478 -16.93 -10.30 26.09
CA LEU A 478 -17.31 -11.71 26.10
C LEU A 478 -16.12 -12.66 26.34
N GLY A 479 -14.90 -12.13 26.45
CA GLY A 479 -13.69 -12.90 26.73
C GLY A 479 -13.15 -13.70 25.53
N TYR A 480 -13.54 -13.34 24.30
CA TYR A 480 -13.03 -13.98 23.09
C TYR A 480 -11.83 -13.22 22.49
N ARG A 481 -10.85 -13.96 21.96
CA ARG A 481 -9.64 -13.39 21.40
C ARG A 481 -9.74 -13.05 19.91
N ASN A 482 -10.64 -13.72 19.19
CA ASN A 482 -10.84 -13.54 17.76
C ASN A 482 -12.28 -13.89 17.33
N ILE A 483 -12.64 -13.46 16.13
CA ILE A 483 -13.95 -13.67 15.53
C ILE A 483 -14.28 -15.16 15.35
N ASP A 484 -13.30 -16.00 15.02
CA ASP A 484 -13.51 -17.42 14.74
C ASP A 484 -14.04 -18.14 16.00
N THR A 485 -13.37 -17.93 17.13
CA THR A 485 -13.78 -18.53 18.42
C THR A 485 -15.13 -17.98 18.88
N TYR A 486 -15.41 -16.71 18.65
CA TYR A 486 -16.71 -16.09 18.93
C TYR A 486 -17.81 -16.72 18.07
N ASN A 487 -17.63 -16.79 16.73
CA ASN A 487 -18.64 -17.35 15.83
C ASN A 487 -18.90 -18.83 16.10
N VAL A 488 -17.87 -19.61 16.45
CA VAL A 488 -18.07 -21.00 16.91
C VAL A 488 -18.94 -21.04 18.16
N ALA A 489 -18.68 -20.19 19.16
CA ALA A 489 -19.44 -20.16 20.39
C ALA A 489 -20.88 -19.69 20.23
N VAL A 490 -21.14 -18.81 19.25
CA VAL A 490 -22.53 -18.44 18.87
C VAL A 490 -23.24 -19.62 18.23
N ARG A 491 -22.57 -20.32 17.30
CA ARG A 491 -23.13 -21.43 16.52
C ARG A 491 -23.47 -22.65 17.37
N ASP A 492 -22.59 -23.02 18.32
CA ASP A 492 -22.79 -24.15 19.23
C ASP A 492 -23.65 -23.80 20.46
N GLY A 493 -24.03 -22.53 20.61
CA GLY A 493 -24.87 -22.04 21.70
C GLY A 493 -24.16 -21.97 23.07
N SER A 494 -22.82 -22.12 23.11
CA SER A 494 -22.03 -22.03 24.34
C SER A 494 -22.04 -20.61 24.91
N LEU A 495 -22.12 -19.59 24.05
CA LEU A 495 -22.21 -18.19 24.43
C LEU A 495 -23.45 -17.89 25.30
N ARG A 496 -24.63 -18.45 24.95
CA ARG A 496 -25.87 -18.29 25.73
C ARG A 496 -25.79 -18.89 27.13
N ARG A 497 -24.87 -19.79 27.39
CA ARG A 497 -24.66 -20.48 28.65
C ARG A 497 -23.56 -19.84 29.52
N ALA A 498 -22.91 -18.79 29.03
CA ALA A 498 -21.80 -18.14 29.73
C ALA A 498 -22.32 -17.42 31.01
N PRO A 499 -21.72 -17.66 32.19
CA PRO A 499 -22.16 -17.02 33.45
C PRO A 499 -22.13 -15.49 33.42
N LEU A 500 -21.23 -14.91 32.63
CA LEU A 500 -21.08 -13.45 32.42
C LEU A 500 -22.33 -12.81 31.78
N LEU A 501 -23.19 -13.59 31.15
CA LEU A 501 -24.38 -13.13 30.39
C LEU A 501 -25.69 -13.43 31.12
N SER A 502 -25.66 -13.91 32.39
CA SER A 502 -26.85 -14.30 33.15
C SER A 502 -27.87 -13.15 33.37
N GLY A 503 -27.45 -11.88 33.20
CA GLY A 503 -28.33 -10.70 33.23
C GLY A 503 -28.72 -10.16 31.83
N ARG A 504 -28.27 -10.79 30.73
CA ARG A 504 -28.51 -10.39 29.34
C ARG A 504 -29.03 -11.55 28.49
N ALA A 505 -29.78 -12.43 29.12
CA ALA A 505 -30.31 -13.64 28.49
C ALA A 505 -31.23 -13.37 27.28
N ASP A 506 -31.77 -12.16 27.18
CA ASP A 506 -32.67 -11.73 26.09
C ASP A 506 -31.94 -11.11 24.91
N GLU A 507 -30.61 -10.90 24.97
CA GLU A 507 -29.84 -10.43 23.82
C GLU A 507 -29.62 -11.59 22.84
N GLU A 508 -30.09 -11.43 21.62
CA GLU A 508 -29.80 -12.37 20.52
C GLU A 508 -28.37 -12.14 20.02
N TRP A 509 -27.50 -13.11 20.28
CA TRP A 509 -26.13 -13.10 19.78
C TRP A 509 -26.07 -13.76 18.42
N HIS A 510 -25.65 -13.00 17.40
CA HIS A 510 -25.49 -13.47 16.03
C HIS A 510 -24.01 -13.63 15.67
N GLU A 511 -23.75 -14.52 14.70
CA GLU A 511 -22.42 -14.62 14.11
C GLU A 511 -22.03 -13.28 13.46
N LEU A 512 -20.77 -12.89 13.60
CA LEU A 512 -20.23 -11.71 12.95
C LEU A 512 -19.70 -12.11 11.56
N PRO A 513 -20.16 -11.48 10.48
CA PRO A 513 -19.58 -11.72 9.15
C PRO A 513 -18.15 -11.19 9.07
N TYR A 514 -17.32 -11.84 8.28
CA TYR A 514 -16.06 -11.21 7.84
C TYR A 514 -16.38 -10.00 6.97
N ILE A 515 -15.55 -8.96 7.05
CA ILE A 515 -15.68 -7.77 6.20
C ILE A 515 -14.46 -7.68 5.31
N LEU A 516 -14.68 -7.64 4.00
CA LEU A 516 -13.66 -7.41 2.99
C LEU A 516 -13.85 -6.01 2.39
N CYS A 517 -12.90 -5.11 2.66
CA CYS A 517 -12.86 -3.80 2.04
C CYS A 517 -11.88 -3.82 0.86
N VAL A 518 -12.35 -3.50 -0.34
CA VAL A 518 -11.57 -3.53 -1.58
C VAL A 518 -11.46 -2.12 -2.13
N ILE A 519 -10.23 -1.65 -2.36
CA ILE A 519 -9.91 -0.36 -2.96
C ILE A 519 -9.27 -0.61 -4.33
N ASP A 520 -9.94 -0.22 -5.42
CA ASP A 520 -9.42 -0.41 -6.78
C ASP A 520 -8.21 0.48 -7.08
N GLU A 521 -8.26 1.75 -6.68
CA GLU A 521 -7.17 2.69 -6.97
C GLU A 521 -6.87 3.56 -5.75
N LEU A 522 -5.84 3.17 -5.01
CA LEU A 522 -5.38 3.93 -3.84
C LEU A 522 -4.89 5.32 -4.20
N ALA A 523 -4.25 5.48 -5.37
CA ALA A 523 -3.68 6.76 -5.79
C ALA A 523 -4.74 7.87 -5.83
N ASP A 524 -5.96 7.56 -6.28
CA ASP A 524 -7.02 8.55 -6.39
C ASP A 524 -7.53 9.01 -5.02
N LEU A 525 -7.50 8.15 -4.00
CA LEU A 525 -7.81 8.51 -2.62
C LEU A 525 -6.69 9.33 -1.98
N MET A 526 -5.43 8.94 -2.21
CA MET A 526 -4.25 9.64 -1.69
C MET A 526 -4.08 11.04 -2.27
N MET A 527 -4.64 11.32 -3.46
CA MET A 527 -4.66 12.68 -4.03
C MET A 527 -5.67 13.60 -3.35
N VAL A 528 -6.72 13.07 -2.74
CA VAL A 528 -7.81 13.86 -2.13
C VAL A 528 -7.61 14.05 -0.63
N ALA A 529 -7.34 12.97 0.10
CA ALA A 529 -7.22 12.95 1.55
C ALA A 529 -6.06 12.04 2.03
N PRO A 530 -4.80 12.35 1.70
CA PRO A 530 -3.68 11.42 1.91
C PRO A 530 -3.48 11.03 3.38
N ARG A 531 -3.64 11.98 4.32
CA ARG A 531 -3.41 11.73 5.75
C ARG A 531 -4.49 10.85 6.37
N ASP A 532 -5.74 11.12 6.04
CA ASP A 532 -6.88 10.42 6.63
C ASP A 532 -6.94 8.98 6.09
N VAL A 533 -6.75 8.81 4.77
CA VAL A 533 -6.70 7.51 4.10
C VAL A 533 -5.52 6.67 4.61
N GLU A 534 -4.30 7.24 4.69
CA GLU A 534 -3.13 6.53 5.23
C GLU A 534 -3.37 6.10 6.68
N SER A 535 -3.85 7.01 7.53
CA SER A 535 -4.13 6.74 8.94
C SER A 535 -5.17 5.62 9.12
N ALA A 536 -6.28 5.66 8.37
CA ALA A 536 -7.31 4.64 8.41
C ALA A 536 -6.78 3.27 7.96
N ILE A 537 -6.09 3.21 6.81
CA ILE A 537 -5.49 1.97 6.28
C ILE A 537 -4.51 1.36 7.28
N VAL A 538 -3.60 2.19 7.84
CA VAL A 538 -2.60 1.72 8.81
C VAL A 538 -3.28 1.18 10.06
N ARG A 539 -4.27 1.87 10.60
CA ARG A 539 -5.01 1.46 11.80
C ARG A 539 -5.75 0.13 11.57
N ILE A 540 -6.45 0.00 10.45
CA ILE A 540 -7.12 -1.25 10.08
C ILE A 540 -6.06 -2.37 9.91
N ALA A 541 -4.98 -2.10 9.19
CA ALA A 541 -3.95 -3.11 8.93
C ALA A 541 -3.24 -3.61 10.20
N GLN A 542 -3.12 -2.78 11.22
CA GLN A 542 -2.51 -3.15 12.51
C GLN A 542 -3.43 -3.99 13.40
N MET A 543 -4.72 -3.70 13.38
CA MET A 543 -5.62 -4.22 14.42
C MET A 543 -6.73 -5.14 13.88
N ALA A 544 -7.18 -5.00 12.65
CA ALA A 544 -8.45 -5.58 12.20
C ALA A 544 -8.44 -7.12 12.01
N ARG A 545 -7.28 -7.76 11.96
CA ARG A 545 -7.15 -9.21 11.75
C ARG A 545 -7.99 -10.05 12.72
N ALA A 546 -7.89 -9.76 14.02
CA ALA A 546 -8.56 -10.56 15.04
C ALA A 546 -10.09 -10.41 15.00
N VAL A 547 -10.60 -9.32 14.50
CA VAL A 547 -12.04 -9.01 14.41
C VAL A 547 -12.63 -9.32 13.03
N GLY A 548 -11.86 -9.97 12.13
CA GLY A 548 -12.33 -10.47 10.84
C GLY A 548 -12.58 -9.38 9.81
N ILE A 549 -11.80 -8.30 9.81
CA ILE A 549 -11.86 -7.23 8.82
C ILE A 549 -10.57 -7.23 8.00
N HIS A 550 -10.68 -7.25 6.68
CA HIS A 550 -9.58 -7.44 5.77
C HIS A 550 -9.59 -6.39 4.67
N LEU A 551 -8.39 -5.91 4.27
CA LEU A 551 -8.20 -4.94 3.20
C LEU A 551 -7.57 -5.58 1.98
N ILE A 552 -8.09 -5.23 0.80
CA ILE A 552 -7.38 -5.34 -0.47
C ILE A 552 -7.19 -3.92 -0.99
N VAL A 553 -5.93 -3.53 -1.09
CA VAL A 553 -5.55 -2.18 -1.57
C VAL A 553 -4.86 -2.34 -2.90
N ALA A 554 -5.46 -1.82 -3.96
CA ALA A 554 -4.87 -1.90 -5.28
C ALA A 554 -4.47 -0.52 -5.83
N THR A 555 -3.47 -0.49 -6.71
CA THR A 555 -3.03 0.74 -7.40
C THR A 555 -2.38 0.43 -8.74
N GLN A 556 -2.56 1.32 -9.70
CA GLN A 556 -1.83 1.35 -10.97
C GLN A 556 -0.61 2.29 -10.92
N ARG A 557 -0.43 3.04 -9.83
CA ARG A 557 0.66 3.99 -9.62
C ARG A 557 1.56 3.54 -8.45
N PRO A 558 2.54 2.65 -8.70
CA PRO A 558 3.41 2.11 -7.66
C PRO A 558 4.51 3.12 -7.25
N SER A 559 4.12 4.34 -6.89
CA SER A 559 5.03 5.37 -6.38
C SER A 559 5.10 5.37 -4.85
N VAL A 560 6.19 5.89 -4.29
CA VAL A 560 6.39 5.98 -2.84
C VAL A 560 5.38 6.93 -2.18
N ASP A 561 4.87 7.92 -2.93
CA ASP A 561 3.87 8.87 -2.45
C ASP A 561 2.48 8.24 -2.33
N VAL A 562 2.20 7.18 -3.09
CA VAL A 562 0.94 6.41 -3.04
C VAL A 562 1.07 5.24 -2.07
N VAL A 563 2.10 4.41 -2.25
CA VAL A 563 2.37 3.25 -1.38
C VAL A 563 3.47 3.62 -0.40
N THR A 564 3.08 4.31 0.66
CA THR A 564 4.00 4.84 1.65
C THR A 564 4.71 3.75 2.45
N GLY A 565 5.80 4.13 3.13
CA GLY A 565 6.51 3.23 4.02
C GLY A 565 5.64 2.67 5.16
N LEU A 566 4.66 3.46 5.65
CA LEU A 566 3.73 3.04 6.69
C LEU A 566 2.74 2.00 6.20
N ILE A 567 2.17 2.18 5.00
CA ILE A 567 1.28 1.20 4.37
C ILE A 567 2.04 -0.12 4.14
N LYS A 568 3.25 -0.06 3.56
CA LYS A 568 4.08 -1.25 3.30
C LYS A 568 4.48 -2.03 4.56
N ALA A 569 4.75 -1.31 5.66
CA ALA A 569 5.12 -1.95 6.94
C ALA A 569 3.95 -2.73 7.56
N ASN A 570 2.70 -2.31 7.29
CA ASN A 570 1.51 -2.90 7.88
C ASN A 570 0.76 -3.85 6.94
N ILE A 571 1.02 -3.81 5.62
CA ILE A 571 0.49 -4.76 4.63
C ILE A 571 1.65 -5.58 4.05
N PRO A 572 2.03 -6.69 4.70
CA PRO A 572 3.20 -7.46 4.30
C PRO A 572 2.95 -8.39 3.11
N SER A 573 1.70 -8.81 2.86
CA SER A 573 1.37 -9.66 1.73
C SER A 573 1.13 -8.82 0.47
N ARG A 574 1.82 -9.14 -0.62
CA ARG A 574 1.86 -8.29 -1.81
C ARG A 574 1.75 -9.09 -3.09
N ILE A 575 1.05 -8.54 -4.05
CA ILE A 575 0.99 -9.00 -5.44
C ILE A 575 1.51 -7.88 -6.33
N ALA A 576 2.53 -8.18 -7.12
CA ALA A 576 3.01 -7.32 -8.18
C ALA A 576 2.73 -7.99 -9.52
N LEU A 577 1.89 -7.37 -10.32
CA LEU A 577 1.70 -7.71 -11.74
C LEU A 577 2.79 -7.02 -12.59
N ALA A 578 2.72 -7.16 -13.91
CA ALA A 578 3.69 -6.54 -14.80
C ALA A 578 3.78 -5.02 -14.56
N MET A 579 5.00 -4.50 -14.46
CA MET A 579 5.33 -3.12 -14.20
C MET A 579 6.26 -2.54 -15.24
N ALA A 580 6.23 -1.22 -15.44
CA ALA A 580 7.04 -0.57 -16.46
C ALA A 580 8.53 -0.54 -16.09
N THR A 581 8.87 -0.39 -14.81
CA THR A 581 10.25 -0.20 -14.36
C THR A 581 10.62 -1.08 -13.18
N GLN A 582 11.91 -1.35 -13.03
CA GLN A 582 12.46 -2.04 -11.85
C GLN A 582 12.27 -1.21 -10.56
N ALA A 583 12.20 0.12 -10.67
CA ALA A 583 11.93 0.98 -9.52
C ALA A 583 10.53 0.75 -8.97
N ASP A 584 9.53 0.59 -9.86
CA ASP A 584 8.15 0.28 -9.49
C ASP A 584 8.06 -1.08 -8.78
N SER A 585 8.74 -2.11 -9.32
CA SER A 585 8.84 -3.42 -8.69
C SER A 585 9.44 -3.33 -7.27
N ARG A 586 10.53 -2.57 -7.10
CA ARG A 586 11.14 -2.34 -5.78
C ARG A 586 10.24 -1.57 -4.84
N THR A 587 9.45 -0.64 -5.33
CA THR A 587 8.48 0.09 -4.50
C THR A 587 7.48 -0.87 -3.84
N ILE A 588 7.05 -1.91 -4.53
CA ILE A 588 6.04 -2.86 -4.03
C ILE A 588 6.66 -4.06 -3.34
N LEU A 589 7.61 -4.75 -4.00
CA LEU A 589 8.17 -6.03 -3.53
C LEU A 589 9.47 -5.88 -2.74
N ASP A 590 10.00 -4.65 -2.59
CA ASP A 590 11.35 -4.35 -2.07
C ASP A 590 12.48 -5.01 -2.89
N GLN A 591 12.17 -5.60 -4.05
CA GLN A 591 13.08 -6.22 -5.01
C GLN A 591 12.59 -6.05 -6.44
N GLY A 592 13.49 -6.18 -7.42
CA GLY A 592 13.13 -6.21 -8.84
C GLY A 592 12.51 -7.54 -9.25
N GLY A 593 11.92 -7.59 -10.43
CA GLY A 593 11.40 -8.80 -11.07
C GLY A 593 10.00 -8.66 -11.67
N ALA A 594 9.17 -7.73 -11.20
CA ALA A 594 7.86 -7.48 -11.79
C ALA A 594 7.95 -6.77 -13.16
N GLU A 595 9.04 -6.08 -13.45
CA GLU A 595 9.36 -5.51 -14.76
C GLU A 595 9.66 -6.56 -15.85
N LYS A 596 9.85 -7.83 -15.45
CA LYS A 596 10.10 -8.97 -16.33
C LYS A 596 8.90 -9.89 -16.48
N LEU A 597 7.75 -9.46 -16.01
CA LEU A 597 6.50 -10.18 -16.16
C LEU A 597 5.86 -9.88 -17.51
N VAL A 598 5.16 -10.87 -18.02
CA VAL A 598 4.63 -10.87 -19.41
C VAL A 598 3.33 -10.07 -19.54
N GLY A 599 2.66 -9.72 -18.44
CA GLY A 599 1.32 -9.13 -18.43
C GLY A 599 0.20 -10.16 -18.40
N ASP A 600 -1.03 -9.76 -18.73
CA ASP A 600 -2.22 -10.62 -18.79
C ASP A 600 -2.45 -11.47 -17.53
N GLY A 601 -2.21 -10.89 -16.35
CA GLY A 601 -2.38 -11.57 -15.07
C GLY A 601 -1.16 -12.35 -14.58
N ASP A 602 -0.03 -12.31 -15.29
CA ASP A 602 1.24 -12.85 -14.78
C ASP A 602 1.71 -12.00 -13.59
N MET A 603 1.92 -12.63 -12.44
CA MET A 603 2.18 -11.93 -11.18
C MET A 603 3.27 -12.56 -10.33
N LEU A 604 3.87 -11.75 -9.48
CA LEU A 604 4.72 -12.16 -8.37
C LEU A 604 3.93 -11.98 -7.07
N TYR A 605 3.61 -13.08 -6.42
CA TYR A 605 2.96 -13.10 -5.12
C TYR A 605 3.99 -13.29 -4.00
N SER A 606 4.02 -12.35 -3.07
CA SER A 606 4.89 -12.36 -1.88
C SER A 606 4.02 -12.46 -0.63
N PRO A 607 3.79 -13.66 -0.08
CA PRO A 607 3.11 -13.81 1.21
C PRO A 607 3.99 -13.29 2.35
N ALA A 608 3.36 -12.88 3.46
CA ALA A 608 4.03 -12.27 4.60
C ALA A 608 5.16 -13.11 5.23
N ASN A 609 5.07 -14.42 5.12
CA ASN A 609 5.99 -15.39 5.71
C ASN A 609 7.03 -15.96 4.74
N ALA A 610 7.06 -15.51 3.48
CA ALA A 610 8.02 -15.97 2.49
C ALA A 610 9.09 -14.93 2.19
N SER A 611 10.34 -15.35 2.11
CA SER A 611 11.49 -14.49 1.77
C SER A 611 11.61 -14.18 0.27
N LYS A 612 10.95 -14.96 -0.59
CA LYS A 612 10.98 -14.79 -2.05
C LYS A 612 9.57 -14.86 -2.62
N PRO A 613 9.23 -14.02 -3.61
CA PRO A 613 7.94 -14.08 -4.26
C PRO A 613 7.81 -15.34 -5.14
N HIS A 614 6.58 -15.85 -5.21
CA HIS A 614 6.19 -16.94 -6.10
C HIS A 614 5.57 -16.37 -7.37
N ARG A 615 5.94 -16.90 -8.54
CA ARG A 615 5.32 -16.53 -9.80
C ARG A 615 4.05 -17.34 -9.98
N ILE A 616 2.95 -16.64 -10.26
CA ILE A 616 1.61 -17.20 -10.43
C ILE A 616 1.02 -16.60 -11.70
N GLN A 617 0.36 -17.42 -12.53
CA GLN A 617 -0.54 -16.92 -13.54
C GLN A 617 -1.91 -16.74 -12.91
N GLY A 618 -2.38 -15.51 -12.86
CA GLY A 618 -3.69 -15.14 -12.33
C GLY A 618 -4.83 -15.76 -13.11
N CYS A 619 -5.91 -16.10 -12.40
CA CYS A 619 -7.10 -16.63 -13.03
C CYS A 619 -7.88 -15.50 -13.71
N TYR A 620 -8.47 -15.85 -14.85
CA TYR A 620 -9.33 -14.99 -15.65
C TYR A 620 -10.81 -15.27 -15.32
N VAL A 621 -11.58 -14.21 -15.18
CA VAL A 621 -13.03 -14.22 -15.14
C VAL A 621 -13.55 -13.12 -16.07
N SER A 622 -14.54 -13.41 -16.90
CA SER A 622 -15.12 -12.43 -17.81
C SER A 622 -16.25 -11.64 -17.14
N GLU A 623 -16.53 -10.46 -17.66
CA GLU A 623 -17.65 -9.61 -17.22
C GLU A 623 -18.99 -10.37 -17.24
N SER A 624 -19.24 -11.16 -18.29
CA SER A 624 -20.45 -11.96 -18.41
C SER A 624 -20.59 -13.06 -17.33
N GLU A 625 -19.46 -13.63 -16.86
CA GLU A 625 -19.46 -14.59 -15.75
C GLU A 625 -19.72 -13.88 -14.41
N ILE A 626 -19.15 -12.70 -14.22
CA ILE A 626 -19.39 -11.85 -13.04
C ILE A 626 -20.87 -11.48 -12.98
N GLU A 627 -21.45 -10.99 -14.07
CA GLU A 627 -22.88 -10.65 -14.15
C GLU A 627 -23.79 -11.83 -13.84
N GLN A 628 -23.47 -13.03 -14.31
CA GLN A 628 -24.23 -14.25 -14.02
C GLN A 628 -24.16 -14.60 -12.53
N ILE A 629 -23.01 -14.57 -11.91
CA ILE A 629 -22.82 -14.81 -10.46
C ILE A 629 -23.60 -13.78 -9.65
N VAL A 630 -23.42 -12.49 -9.96
CA VAL A 630 -24.11 -11.38 -9.27
C VAL A 630 -25.64 -11.49 -9.45
N SER A 631 -26.11 -11.79 -10.65
CA SER A 631 -27.54 -11.99 -10.92
C SER A 631 -28.11 -13.17 -10.13
N TRP A 632 -27.36 -14.26 -9.99
CA TRP A 632 -27.74 -15.39 -9.14
C TRP A 632 -27.91 -14.96 -7.68
N CYS A 633 -26.94 -14.21 -7.14
CA CYS A 633 -26.99 -13.71 -5.77
C CYS A 633 -28.17 -12.75 -5.54
N LYS A 634 -28.40 -11.79 -6.45
CA LYS A 634 -29.52 -10.84 -6.41
C LYS A 634 -30.88 -11.53 -6.52
N GLY A 635 -30.95 -12.62 -7.29
CA GLY A 635 -32.22 -13.38 -7.44
C GLY A 635 -32.67 -14.05 -6.15
N GLN A 636 -31.78 -14.24 -5.17
CA GLN A 636 -32.09 -14.88 -3.89
C GLN A 636 -32.42 -13.86 -2.78
N ARG A 637 -31.64 -12.75 -2.71
CA ARG A 637 -31.80 -11.73 -1.69
C ARG A 637 -31.41 -10.36 -2.25
N GLU A 638 -32.15 -9.33 -1.88
CA GLU A 638 -31.79 -7.93 -2.14
C GLU A 638 -30.65 -7.49 -1.23
N ALA A 639 -29.88 -6.48 -1.66
CA ALA A 639 -28.80 -5.92 -0.85
C ALA A 639 -29.40 -5.14 0.34
N GLU A 640 -29.01 -5.53 1.53
CA GLU A 640 -29.33 -4.82 2.77
C GLU A 640 -28.16 -3.92 3.15
N TYR A 641 -28.25 -2.65 2.78
CA TYR A 641 -27.20 -1.68 3.08
C TYR A 641 -27.24 -1.28 4.54
N THR A 642 -26.05 -1.17 5.16
CA THR A 642 -25.88 -0.74 6.55
C THR A 642 -25.90 0.79 6.62
N PRO A 643 -26.83 1.40 7.37
CA PRO A 643 -26.85 2.86 7.54
C PRO A 643 -25.54 3.39 8.14
N GLY A 644 -25.07 4.54 7.66
CA GLY A 644 -23.91 5.24 8.20
C GLY A 644 -22.55 4.74 7.73
N VAL A 645 -22.45 3.73 6.85
CA VAL A 645 -21.19 3.33 6.19
C VAL A 645 -20.64 4.49 5.36
N VAL A 646 -21.51 5.11 4.61
CA VAL A 646 -21.27 6.39 3.95
C VAL A 646 -22.38 7.30 4.42
N LYS A 647 -22.05 8.52 4.82
CA LYS A 647 -23.07 9.50 5.14
C LYS A 647 -23.94 9.64 3.90
N GLU A 648 -25.22 9.38 4.06
CA GLU A 648 -26.20 9.73 3.02
C GLU A 648 -25.99 11.21 2.77
N GLY A 649 -25.41 11.53 1.61
CA GLY A 649 -25.21 12.92 1.27
C GLY A 649 -26.61 13.54 1.25
N GLU A 650 -26.72 14.75 1.76
CA GLU A 650 -27.92 15.59 1.63
C GLU A 650 -28.43 15.71 0.17
N ASP A 651 -27.78 15.03 -0.77
CA ASP A 651 -28.15 14.93 -2.20
C ASP A 651 -29.29 13.94 -2.50
N ALA A 652 -29.68 13.11 -1.52
CA ALA A 652 -30.71 12.07 -1.73
C ALA A 652 -32.15 12.55 -1.48
N LEU A 653 -32.35 13.81 -1.14
CA LEU A 653 -33.66 14.35 -0.80
C LEU A 653 -34.65 14.45 -1.99
N CYS A 654 -34.19 14.35 -3.23
CA CYS A 654 -35.07 14.41 -4.41
C CYS A 654 -34.58 13.55 -5.57
N PRO A 655 -34.83 12.21 -5.61
CA PRO A 655 -34.50 11.39 -6.76
C PRO A 655 -35.42 11.79 -7.96
N GLY A 656 -34.77 12.35 -8.97
CA GLY A 656 -35.45 12.58 -10.27
C GLY A 656 -35.77 14.02 -10.65
N VAL A 657 -35.57 15.01 -9.77
CA VAL A 657 -35.88 16.42 -10.07
C VAL A 657 -34.60 17.26 -10.04
N THR A 658 -33.75 17.11 -11.07
CA THR A 658 -32.49 17.88 -11.19
C THR A 658 -32.30 18.32 -12.65
N GLY A 659 -31.84 19.57 -12.85
CA GLY A 659 -31.48 20.12 -14.16
C GLY A 659 -32.46 21.18 -14.68
N ASP A 660 -32.07 21.86 -15.75
CA ASP A 660 -32.83 22.95 -16.33
C ASP A 660 -34.09 22.50 -17.09
N ASP A 661 -34.26 21.19 -17.37
CA ASP A 661 -35.42 20.60 -18.08
C ASP A 661 -36.47 20.05 -17.13
N ALA A 662 -36.31 20.16 -15.81
CA ALA A 662 -37.29 19.64 -14.84
C ALA A 662 -38.55 20.53 -14.75
N ASP A 663 -39.71 19.93 -14.50
CA ASP A 663 -40.99 20.62 -14.33
C ASP A 663 -40.91 21.60 -13.15
N ASP A 664 -41.35 22.86 -13.38
CA ASP A 664 -41.22 23.95 -12.38
C ASP A 664 -41.97 23.61 -11.07
N ALA A 665 -43.10 22.94 -11.14
CA ALA A 665 -43.86 22.55 -9.94
C ALA A 665 -43.14 21.47 -9.10
N ALA A 666 -42.46 20.54 -9.75
CA ALA A 666 -41.65 19.52 -9.08
C ALA A 666 -40.39 20.14 -8.46
N LEU A 667 -39.75 21.07 -9.15
CA LEU A 667 -38.60 21.83 -8.66
C LEU A 667 -38.94 22.70 -7.45
N THR A 668 -40.11 23.35 -7.43
CA THR A 668 -40.56 24.17 -6.30
C THR A 668 -40.80 23.33 -5.06
N ARG A 669 -41.43 22.14 -5.20
CA ARG A 669 -41.58 21.17 -4.09
C ARG A 669 -40.22 20.70 -3.56
N ALA A 670 -39.32 20.31 -4.44
CA ALA A 670 -37.98 19.88 -4.07
C ALA A 670 -37.16 21.00 -3.38
N ALA A 671 -37.31 22.25 -3.86
CA ALA A 671 -36.68 23.41 -3.25
C ALA A 671 -37.25 23.70 -1.85
N MET A 672 -38.58 23.60 -1.68
CA MET A 672 -39.27 23.74 -0.40
C MET A 672 -38.75 22.72 0.62
N GLU A 673 -38.72 21.44 0.24
CA GLU A 673 -38.24 20.36 1.11
C GLU A 673 -36.77 20.57 1.51
N LEU A 674 -35.89 20.92 0.55
CA LEU A 674 -34.50 21.20 0.82
C LEU A 674 -34.27 22.38 1.77
N VAL A 675 -35.02 23.47 1.59
CA VAL A 675 -34.89 24.67 2.41
C VAL A 675 -35.38 24.43 3.84
N VAL A 676 -36.51 23.77 4.01
CA VAL A 676 -37.10 23.50 5.33
C VAL A 676 -36.26 22.48 6.11
N ARG A 677 -35.91 21.37 5.48
CA ARG A 677 -35.10 20.33 6.16
C ARG A 677 -33.66 20.79 6.47
N SER A 678 -33.05 21.63 5.60
CA SER A 678 -31.70 22.13 5.86
C SER A 678 -31.65 23.35 6.81
N GLY A 679 -32.80 24.02 7.03
CA GLY A 679 -32.87 25.26 7.79
C GLY A 679 -32.13 26.44 7.13
N LEU A 680 -31.79 26.34 5.83
CA LEU A 680 -30.97 27.30 5.10
C LEU A 680 -31.69 27.86 3.86
N GLY A 681 -32.20 29.09 3.90
CA GLY A 681 -32.77 29.81 2.75
C GLY A 681 -31.69 30.41 1.85
N SER A 682 -30.87 29.57 1.15
CA SER A 682 -29.77 30.08 0.33
C SER A 682 -29.90 29.67 -1.14
N THR A 683 -29.91 30.72 -2.02
CA THR A 683 -29.94 30.56 -3.49
C THR A 683 -28.77 29.71 -3.99
N SER A 684 -27.58 29.90 -3.42
CA SER A 684 -26.38 29.10 -3.77
C SER A 684 -26.52 27.65 -3.36
N MET A 685 -27.25 27.35 -2.28
CA MET A 685 -27.54 25.99 -1.85
C MET A 685 -28.51 25.32 -2.86
N LEU A 686 -29.60 25.99 -3.25
CA LEU A 686 -30.54 25.48 -4.25
C LEU A 686 -29.85 25.26 -5.61
N GLN A 687 -29.01 26.23 -6.06
CA GLN A 687 -28.26 26.08 -7.30
C GLN A 687 -27.40 24.80 -7.30
N ARG A 688 -26.69 24.57 -6.22
CA ARG A 688 -25.79 23.42 -6.10
C ARG A 688 -26.53 22.11 -5.96
N LYS A 689 -27.59 22.09 -5.15
CA LYS A 689 -28.33 20.85 -4.82
C LYS A 689 -29.28 20.41 -5.94
N LEU A 690 -29.99 21.35 -6.56
CA LEU A 690 -30.91 21.04 -7.67
C LEU A 690 -30.23 21.09 -9.05
N LYS A 691 -28.93 21.47 -9.10
CA LYS A 691 -28.12 21.59 -10.34
C LYS A 691 -28.78 22.49 -11.39
N ILE A 692 -29.34 23.64 -10.97
CA ILE A 692 -30.02 24.62 -11.80
C ILE A 692 -29.22 25.92 -11.91
N GLY A 693 -29.51 26.72 -12.93
CA GLY A 693 -28.88 28.03 -13.12
C GLY A 693 -29.20 29.03 -12.00
N PHE A 694 -28.30 29.99 -11.73
CA PHE A 694 -28.45 31.00 -10.65
C PHE A 694 -29.78 31.81 -10.78
N ALA A 695 -30.16 32.18 -12.00
CA ALA A 695 -31.40 32.91 -12.25
C ALA A 695 -32.67 32.10 -11.89
N ARG A 696 -32.64 30.76 -12.12
CA ARG A 696 -33.75 29.87 -11.78
C ARG A 696 -33.81 29.58 -10.28
N ALA A 697 -32.65 29.39 -9.64
CA ALA A 697 -32.57 29.27 -8.18
C ALA A 697 -33.05 30.57 -7.45
N GLY A 698 -32.78 31.73 -8.03
CA GLY A 698 -33.32 33.01 -7.54
C GLY A 698 -34.85 33.06 -7.60
N ARG A 699 -35.44 32.71 -8.73
CA ARG A 699 -36.90 32.65 -8.90
C ARG A 699 -37.57 31.68 -7.92
N LEU A 700 -37.01 30.49 -7.74
CA LEU A 700 -37.51 29.54 -6.76
C LEU A 700 -37.47 30.09 -5.34
N MET A 701 -36.43 30.79 -4.96
CA MET A 701 -36.35 31.45 -3.64
C MET A 701 -37.41 32.54 -3.47
N ASP A 702 -37.76 33.29 -4.53
CA ASP A 702 -38.80 34.30 -4.49
C ASP A 702 -40.21 33.65 -4.45
N GLU A 703 -40.43 32.50 -5.10
CA GLU A 703 -41.65 31.71 -4.97
C GLU A 703 -41.82 31.13 -3.55
N LEU A 704 -40.74 30.62 -2.95
CA LEU A 704 -40.75 30.15 -1.56
C LEU A 704 -41.04 31.28 -0.56
N GLU A 705 -40.60 32.53 -0.84
CA GLU A 705 -40.99 33.67 -0.06
C GLU A 705 -42.50 34.01 -0.17
N GLN A 706 -43.02 33.95 -1.41
CA GLN A 706 -44.47 34.17 -1.64
C GLN A 706 -45.33 33.10 -0.95
N MET A 707 -44.81 31.86 -0.86
CA MET A 707 -45.50 30.78 -0.16
C MET A 707 -45.32 30.83 1.37
N GLY A 708 -44.54 31.79 1.88
CA GLY A 708 -44.24 31.92 3.31
C GLY A 708 -43.29 30.88 3.89
N VAL A 709 -42.56 30.18 3.05
CA VAL A 709 -41.56 29.20 3.48
C VAL A 709 -40.31 29.83 4.00
N VAL A 710 -39.89 30.96 3.37
CA VAL A 710 -38.73 31.74 3.77
C VAL A 710 -39.09 33.20 3.95
N GLY A 711 -38.32 33.92 4.78
CA GLY A 711 -38.46 35.34 4.98
C GLY A 711 -37.88 36.20 3.83
N PRO A 712 -38.08 37.53 3.86
CA PRO A 712 -37.63 38.45 2.83
C PRO A 712 -36.12 38.48 2.73
N SER A 713 -35.62 38.89 1.55
CA SER A 713 -34.17 38.98 1.29
C SER A 713 -33.55 40.15 2.06
N GLU A 714 -32.60 39.84 2.93
CA GLU A 714 -31.81 40.83 3.71
C GLU A 714 -30.39 41.02 3.12
N GLY A 715 -30.23 40.93 1.81
CA GLY A 715 -28.94 41.12 1.14
C GLY A 715 -28.18 39.81 0.91
N PRO A 716 -26.84 39.76 1.08
CA PRO A 716 -26.03 38.56 0.72
C PRO A 716 -26.14 37.39 1.72
N LYS A 717 -26.91 37.54 2.80
CA LYS A 717 -27.13 36.48 3.80
C LYS A 717 -28.22 35.53 3.35
N ALA A 718 -28.15 34.28 3.84
CA ALA A 718 -29.21 33.29 3.65
C ALA A 718 -30.52 33.82 4.30
N ARG A 719 -31.66 33.62 3.61
CA ARG A 719 -32.97 34.01 4.11
C ARG A 719 -33.38 33.10 5.31
N GLN A 720 -34.09 33.68 6.26
CA GLN A 720 -34.59 32.90 7.41
C GLN A 720 -35.67 31.93 6.95
N VAL A 721 -35.61 30.70 7.37
CA VAL A 721 -36.65 29.69 7.11
C VAL A 721 -37.75 29.86 8.17
N LEU A 722 -39.00 30.05 7.71
CA LEU A 722 -40.13 30.34 8.56
C LEU A 722 -41.02 29.10 8.80
N MET A 723 -41.01 28.12 7.87
CA MET A 723 -41.83 26.92 7.92
C MET A 723 -41.11 25.84 8.73
N THR A 724 -41.83 25.11 9.57
CA THR A 724 -41.32 23.95 10.32
C THR A 724 -41.43 22.65 9.51
N VAL A 725 -40.74 21.60 9.94
CA VAL A 725 -40.77 20.29 9.26
C VAL A 725 -42.17 19.67 9.35
N ASP A 726 -42.87 19.85 10.45
CA ASP A 726 -44.26 19.35 10.65
C ASP A 726 -45.23 20.04 9.71
N GLU A 727 -45.14 21.35 9.50
CA GLU A 727 -45.95 22.11 8.53
C GLU A 727 -45.62 21.75 7.08
N LEU A 728 -44.38 21.30 6.79
CA LEU A 728 -44.02 20.80 5.47
C LEU A 728 -44.71 19.47 5.18
N GLU A 729 -44.77 18.54 6.16
CA GLU A 729 -45.41 17.22 6.02
C GLU A 729 -46.92 17.32 5.85
N GLU A 730 -47.56 18.36 6.40
CA GLU A 730 -48.98 18.61 6.17
C GLU A 730 -49.30 19.21 4.78
N ARG A 731 -48.27 19.79 4.10
CA ARG A 731 -48.42 20.48 2.80
C ARG A 731 -47.99 19.65 1.58
N LEU A 732 -47.19 18.62 1.78
CA LEU A 732 -46.76 17.65 0.76
C LEU A 732 -47.76 16.51 0.58
#